data_3728796bbe2ed2b599d84613e16ceda6
#
_entry.id   3728796bbe2ed2b599d84613e16ceda6
#
_cell.length_a   1.000
_cell.length_b   1.000
_cell.length_c   1.000
_cell.angle_alpha   90.00
_cell.angle_beta   90.00
_cell.angle_gamma   90.00
#
_symmetry.space_group_name_H-M   'P 1'
#
loop_
_entity.id
_entity.type
_entity.pdbx_description
1 polymer ?
#
loop_
_entity_poly.entity_id
_entity_poly.type
_entity_poly.pdbx_seq_one_letter_code
_entity_poly.pdbx_strand_id
1 'polypeptide(L)'
;MIESSEEKLKEIFLNLKTGTKALKSGMELLESGIKKIEEKILEITKEVVKVEIKVEKIEREKEPEEIESLEKIHKRPLKEITFELSNKTLESLYKKIHKEKPTLYTIPKGIEKRGSVKIRKEETTCTLCNLGPCEIIENREDLKGICGIDVSAVSAKDFARLIAEGATTNLEHARKIAEIFRGAVTKEIPFQIKDKKKLKLFAYSLGIDLNLPEEKILEETVKKIFQIFSQQEGELISIHRAPQNLIEKWRKYKVIPRGIEKEILELFYKTSTIVDLYYKNILLSAVRCSLSDGWGSSLIATDLQDILFGTPKPVRSFINIGENVIFKDMVNVIVHGQDFIMADLLREASFNSEIIELTKEIGAKGINLVGLCDTGNELLMRRGIPVLGTFIHQEAVIATGAIEAIVIDGECVVPNIVQIANQFHTTIITTNPQSLIEGAIYVEFNKNYPLESAKEILKIALSKYKERKNSEIYIPEDSIEVISGFSLEALMYIMGGRFRAGLEILKENLVNGKILGIAVITGCDYFGTKENIEVELTKELIANNILVLTTGCSAIKLGMAGLLTEEATKLAGEGLREVIEGIGCPPVLHMGSLVDNSRVLQTLIELINTGDLGKDISDLPVVVCIPQWINKKALSVGMYFSASGVQVIFGADFPFIESKKTTNFLFNEMENYFGGTFKIASKASDFVNMVIDRIWQKRKEHGIDKPKPRIFYDMAMRRALDEKIYIPIIHRLGI
;
A
#
# COMPACT_ATOMS: atom_id res chain seq x y z
N MET A 1 54.90 -44.24 -44.70
CA MET A 1 54.19 -43.22 -43.79
C MET A 1 54.07 -41.85 -44.43
N ILE A 2 54.84 -41.45 -45.40
CA ILE A 2 54.76 -40.12 -46.04
C ILE A 2 53.66 -40.07 -47.11
N GLU A 3 53.46 -41.15 -47.87
CA GLU A 3 52.36 -41.20 -48.89
C GLU A 3 50.96 -41.17 -48.30
N SER A 4 50.78 -41.77 -47.16
CA SER A 4 49.43 -41.71 -46.44
C SER A 4 49.07 -40.34 -45.92
N SER A 5 50.04 -39.43 -45.70
CA SER A 5 49.83 -38.09 -45.24
C SER A 5 49.49 -37.11 -46.38
N GLU A 6 50.00 -37.33 -47.55
CA GLU A 6 49.69 -36.51 -48.74
C GLU A 6 48.31 -36.77 -49.31
N GLU A 7 47.79 -37.99 -49.24
CA GLU A 7 46.40 -38.30 -49.61
C GLU A 7 45.41 -37.71 -48.66
N LYS A 8 45.65 -37.75 -47.36
CA LYS A 8 44.81 -37.11 -46.33
C LYS A 8 44.78 -35.58 -46.48
N LEU A 9 45.93 -34.97 -46.83
CA LEU A 9 45.97 -33.52 -47.09
C LEU A 9 45.20 -33.13 -48.37
N LYS A 10 45.24 -33.92 -49.42
CA LYS A 10 44.44 -33.71 -50.62
C LYS A 10 42.95 -33.88 -50.36
N GLU A 11 42.53 -34.79 -49.54
CA GLU A 11 41.13 -34.98 -49.15
C GLU A 11 40.61 -33.82 -48.29
N ILE A 12 41.41 -33.35 -47.31
CA ILE A 12 41.10 -32.16 -46.52
C ILE A 12 40.96 -30.89 -47.41
N PHE A 13 41.88 -30.72 -48.38
CA PHE A 13 41.84 -29.59 -49.33
C PHE A 13 40.62 -29.65 -50.24
N LEU A 14 40.21 -30.84 -50.66
CA LEU A 14 39.01 -31.06 -51.47
C LEU A 14 37.71 -30.76 -50.67
N ASN A 15 37.69 -31.17 -49.43
CA ASN A 15 36.56 -30.91 -48.49
C ASN A 15 36.47 -29.41 -48.13
N LEU A 16 37.59 -28.76 -47.92
CA LEU A 16 37.64 -27.31 -47.71
C LEU A 16 37.14 -26.53 -48.96
N LYS A 17 37.53 -26.98 -50.16
CA LYS A 17 37.10 -26.35 -51.44
C LYS A 17 35.61 -26.55 -51.70
N THR A 18 35.05 -27.69 -51.30
CA THR A 18 33.61 -27.99 -51.41
C THR A 18 32.84 -27.22 -50.34
N GLY A 19 33.32 -27.08 -49.12
CA GLY A 19 32.74 -26.31 -48.06
C GLY A 19 32.69 -24.81 -48.35
N THR A 20 33.78 -24.25 -48.95
CA THR A 20 33.79 -22.85 -49.37
C THR A 20 32.81 -22.56 -50.52
N LYS A 21 32.63 -23.56 -51.41
CA LYS A 21 31.64 -23.42 -52.52
C LYS A 21 30.20 -23.46 -52.00
N ALA A 22 29.92 -24.29 -51.00
CA ALA A 22 28.63 -24.38 -50.34
C ALA A 22 28.32 -23.10 -49.53
N LEU A 23 29.31 -22.55 -48.83
CA LEU A 23 29.22 -21.27 -48.12
C LEU A 23 28.91 -20.12 -49.07
N LYS A 24 29.57 -20.04 -50.20
CA LYS A 24 29.36 -19.00 -51.23
C LYS A 24 27.94 -19.07 -51.80
N SER A 25 27.45 -20.28 -52.11
CA SER A 25 26.08 -20.50 -52.59
C SER A 25 25.04 -20.18 -51.49
N GLY A 26 25.33 -20.46 -50.21
CA GLY A 26 24.50 -20.10 -49.07
C GLY A 26 24.41 -18.56 -48.86
N MET A 27 25.53 -17.87 -49.05
CA MET A 27 25.54 -16.39 -48.99
C MET A 27 24.71 -15.74 -50.14
N GLU A 28 24.86 -16.27 -51.36
CA GLU A 28 24.06 -15.78 -52.52
C GLU A 28 22.56 -16.00 -52.33
N LEU A 29 22.15 -17.12 -51.67
CA LEU A 29 20.76 -17.36 -51.30
C LEU A 29 20.25 -16.44 -50.20
N LEU A 30 21.10 -16.14 -49.20
CA LEU A 30 20.80 -15.17 -48.15
C LEU A 30 20.64 -13.75 -48.69
N GLU A 31 21.54 -13.30 -49.54
CA GLU A 31 21.45 -11.98 -50.19
C GLU A 31 20.18 -11.86 -51.05
N SER A 32 19.83 -12.92 -51.79
CA SER A 32 18.57 -12.96 -52.56
C SER A 32 17.34 -12.95 -51.63
N GLY A 33 17.41 -13.60 -50.46
CA GLY A 33 16.36 -13.59 -49.44
C GLY A 33 16.18 -12.21 -48.81
N ILE A 34 17.26 -11.54 -48.46
CA ILE A 34 17.25 -10.18 -47.91
C ILE A 34 16.64 -9.20 -48.89
N LYS A 35 17.05 -9.27 -50.15
CA LYS A 35 16.51 -8.39 -51.21
C LYS A 35 14.98 -8.57 -51.38
N LYS A 36 14.48 -9.78 -51.32
CA LYS A 36 13.04 -10.05 -51.37
C LYS A 36 12.28 -9.51 -50.14
N ILE A 37 12.90 -9.54 -48.96
CA ILE A 37 12.36 -8.95 -47.73
C ILE A 37 12.33 -7.44 -47.82
N GLU A 38 13.39 -6.80 -48.30
CA GLU A 38 13.46 -5.35 -48.55
C GLU A 38 12.40 -4.85 -49.53
N GLU A 39 12.19 -5.60 -50.63
CA GLU A 39 11.15 -5.30 -51.61
C GLU A 39 9.74 -5.40 -50.97
N LYS A 40 9.51 -6.40 -50.13
CA LYS A 40 8.25 -6.57 -49.44
C LYS A 40 7.98 -5.54 -48.34
N ILE A 41 9.03 -5.12 -47.62
CA ILE A 41 8.96 -4.03 -46.64
C ILE A 41 8.62 -2.72 -47.34
N LEU A 42 9.23 -2.47 -48.49
CA LEU A 42 8.96 -1.26 -49.29
C LEU A 42 7.52 -1.23 -49.85
N GLU A 43 6.97 -2.37 -50.17
CA GLU A 43 5.57 -2.53 -50.63
C GLU A 43 4.58 -2.28 -49.48
N ILE A 44 4.84 -2.86 -48.31
CA ILE A 44 4.05 -2.64 -47.10
C ILE A 44 4.12 -1.18 -46.63
N THR A 45 5.30 -0.57 -46.70
CA THR A 45 5.49 0.86 -46.34
C THR A 45 4.67 1.76 -47.26
N LYS A 46 4.63 1.46 -48.56
CA LYS A 46 3.79 2.19 -49.51
C LYS A 46 2.29 2.02 -49.29
N GLU A 47 1.85 0.86 -48.82
CA GLU A 47 0.45 0.62 -48.42
C GLU A 47 0.09 1.35 -47.11
N VAL A 48 0.97 1.33 -46.10
CA VAL A 48 0.78 2.06 -44.84
C VAL A 48 0.67 3.58 -45.12
N VAL A 49 1.57 4.13 -45.93
CA VAL A 49 1.51 5.56 -46.31
C VAL A 49 0.23 5.90 -47.06
N LYS A 50 -0.29 4.98 -47.89
CA LYS A 50 -1.60 5.18 -48.56
C LYS A 50 -2.77 5.14 -47.56
N VAL A 51 -2.67 4.34 -46.53
CA VAL A 51 -3.69 4.27 -45.45
C VAL A 51 -3.63 5.53 -44.58
N GLU A 52 -2.43 6.01 -44.23
CA GLU A 52 -2.26 7.29 -43.50
C GLU A 52 -2.80 8.48 -44.28
N ILE A 53 -2.50 8.58 -45.57
CA ILE A 53 -3.04 9.64 -46.43
C ILE A 53 -4.56 9.54 -46.57
N LYS A 54 -5.13 8.33 -46.51
CA LYS A 54 -6.59 8.11 -46.58
C LYS A 54 -7.26 8.46 -45.24
N VAL A 55 -6.61 8.19 -44.12
CA VAL A 55 -7.05 8.59 -42.77
C VAL A 55 -6.99 10.11 -42.63
N GLU A 56 -5.89 10.78 -43.04
CA GLU A 56 -5.80 12.25 -43.08
C GLU A 56 -6.86 12.91 -43.96
N LYS A 57 -7.23 12.29 -45.12
CA LYS A 57 -8.32 12.80 -45.96
C LYS A 57 -9.70 12.62 -45.31
N ILE A 58 -9.93 11.52 -44.62
CA ILE A 58 -11.19 11.26 -43.89
C ILE A 58 -11.33 12.21 -42.68
N GLU A 59 -10.23 12.55 -42.02
CA GLU A 59 -10.22 13.56 -40.94
C GLU A 59 -10.42 14.99 -41.46
N ARG A 60 -9.99 15.31 -42.68
CA ARG A 60 -10.21 16.64 -43.29
C ARG A 60 -11.62 16.86 -43.88
N GLU A 61 -12.40 15.78 -44.06
CA GLU A 61 -13.79 15.86 -44.53
C GLU A 61 -14.84 15.91 -43.40
N LYS A 62 -14.41 15.85 -42.13
CA LYS A 62 -15.26 16.09 -40.95
C LYS A 62 -15.17 17.54 -40.50
N GLU A 63 -16.29 18.17 -40.54
CA GLU A 63 -16.69 19.57 -40.29
C GLU A 63 -15.73 20.54 -39.57
N PRO A 64 -15.66 21.81 -40.04
CA PRO A 64 -14.73 22.84 -39.54
C PRO A 64 -15.00 23.30 -38.08
N GLU A 65 -16.19 23.08 -37.51
CA GLU A 65 -16.57 23.61 -36.22
C GLU A 65 -15.93 22.85 -35.01
N GLU A 66 -15.66 21.56 -35.13
CA GLU A 66 -14.98 20.81 -34.05
C GLU A 66 -13.47 21.11 -33.97
N ILE A 67 -12.82 21.41 -35.08
CA ILE A 67 -11.38 21.71 -35.11
C ILE A 67 -11.11 23.10 -34.51
N GLU A 68 -12.00 24.07 -34.69
CA GLU A 68 -11.87 25.40 -34.10
C GLU A 68 -11.98 25.38 -32.57
N SER A 69 -12.73 24.43 -32.02
CA SER A 69 -12.87 24.23 -30.57
C SER A 69 -11.58 23.64 -29.92
N LEU A 70 -10.89 22.75 -30.61
CA LEU A 70 -9.63 22.16 -30.15
C LEU A 70 -8.45 23.15 -30.23
N GLU A 71 -8.38 23.98 -31.31
CA GLU A 71 -7.38 25.04 -31.40
C GLU A 71 -7.60 26.16 -30.34
N LYS A 72 -8.84 26.44 -29.95
CA LYS A 72 -9.14 27.39 -28.87
C LYS A 72 -8.74 26.85 -27.51
N ILE A 73 -8.78 25.53 -27.28
CA ILE A 73 -8.29 24.88 -26.05
C ILE A 73 -6.76 25.01 -25.94
N HIS A 74 -6.03 24.96 -27.06
CA HIS A 74 -4.55 25.08 -27.09
C HIS A 74 -4.06 26.52 -26.94
N LYS A 75 -4.89 27.54 -27.22
CA LYS A 75 -4.52 28.97 -27.17
C LYS A 75 -4.96 29.70 -25.89
N ARG A 76 -5.45 29.01 -24.84
CA ARG A 76 -5.63 29.68 -23.56
C ARG A 76 -4.24 30.08 -23.03
N PRO A 77 -3.99 31.39 -22.76
CA PRO A 77 -2.77 31.77 -22.07
C PRO A 77 -2.76 30.99 -20.76
N LEU A 78 -1.60 30.38 -20.47
CA LEU A 78 -1.35 29.74 -19.16
C LEU A 78 -1.63 30.81 -18.11
N LYS A 79 -2.82 30.78 -17.51
CA LYS A 79 -3.08 31.53 -16.29
C LYS A 79 -2.01 31.08 -15.31
N GLU A 80 -1.36 32.03 -14.65
CA GLU A 80 -0.49 31.69 -13.52
C GLU A 80 -1.18 30.65 -12.70
N ILE A 81 -0.56 29.49 -12.57
CA ILE A 81 -1.14 28.36 -11.89
C ILE A 81 -1.11 28.71 -10.41
N THR A 82 -2.19 29.25 -9.90
CA THR A 82 -2.38 29.50 -8.46
C THR A 82 -2.82 28.20 -7.81
N PHE A 83 -1.87 27.27 -7.58
CA PHE A 83 -2.10 26.15 -6.70
C PHE A 83 -1.94 26.61 -5.26
N GLU A 84 -3.04 26.67 -4.53
CA GLU A 84 -3.03 26.63 -3.08
C GLU A 84 -3.02 25.15 -2.66
N LEU A 85 -1.83 24.59 -2.48
CA LEU A 85 -1.66 23.29 -1.84
C LEU A 85 -1.69 23.48 -0.32
N SER A 86 -2.28 22.54 0.39
CA SER A 86 -2.28 22.53 1.86
C SER A 86 -0.87 22.39 2.46
N ASN A 87 0.11 21.91 1.69
CA ASN A 87 1.51 21.79 2.05
C ASN A 87 2.33 22.87 1.32
N LYS A 88 2.81 23.87 2.07
CA LYS A 88 3.60 25.00 1.55
C LYS A 88 4.92 24.58 0.91
N THR A 89 5.56 23.56 1.45
CA THR A 89 6.82 23.00 0.93
C THR A 89 6.59 22.41 -0.46
N LEU A 90 5.57 21.59 -0.62
CA LEU A 90 5.19 21.00 -1.88
C LEU A 90 4.81 22.06 -2.91
N GLU A 91 4.07 23.08 -2.48
CA GLU A 91 3.70 24.23 -3.33
C GLU A 91 4.94 24.98 -3.84
N SER A 92 5.94 25.24 -2.96
CA SER A 92 7.17 25.95 -3.34
C SER A 92 8.00 25.18 -4.35
N LEU A 93 8.10 23.86 -4.20
CA LEU A 93 8.82 22.97 -5.12
C LEU A 93 8.13 22.87 -6.48
N TYR A 94 6.81 22.76 -6.54
CA TYR A 94 6.09 22.80 -7.82
C TYR A 94 6.16 24.15 -8.51
N LYS A 95 6.12 25.26 -7.78
CA LYS A 95 6.38 26.60 -8.33
C LYS A 95 7.77 26.70 -8.95
N LYS A 96 8.79 26.12 -8.29
CA LYS A 96 10.14 26.04 -8.85
C LYS A 96 10.17 25.22 -10.14
N ILE A 97 9.61 24.00 -10.16
CA ILE A 97 9.53 23.15 -11.35
C ILE A 97 8.88 23.92 -12.51
N HIS A 98 7.72 24.52 -12.27
CA HIS A 98 6.97 25.20 -13.33
C HIS A 98 7.65 26.47 -13.84
N LYS A 99 8.42 27.16 -13.00
CA LYS A 99 9.24 28.31 -13.39
C LYS A 99 10.46 27.91 -14.22
N GLU A 100 11.20 26.88 -13.79
CA GLU A 100 12.45 26.44 -14.44
C GLU A 100 12.19 25.53 -15.64
N LYS A 101 11.14 24.74 -15.62
CA LYS A 101 10.78 23.72 -16.62
C LYS A 101 9.30 23.87 -17.03
N PRO A 102 8.90 24.96 -17.69
CA PRO A 102 7.48 25.28 -17.95
C PRO A 102 6.76 24.27 -18.83
N THR A 103 7.46 23.52 -19.66
CA THR A 103 6.89 22.49 -20.56
C THR A 103 6.71 21.14 -19.89
N LEU A 104 7.32 20.92 -18.73
CA LEU A 104 7.27 19.63 -18.03
C LEU A 104 5.84 19.31 -17.57
N TYR A 105 5.36 18.11 -17.90
CA TYR A 105 4.08 17.61 -17.42
C TYR A 105 4.23 17.08 -15.99
N THR A 106 3.37 17.52 -15.09
CA THR A 106 3.36 17.15 -13.67
C THR A 106 1.95 16.79 -13.23
N ILE A 107 1.80 16.09 -12.10
CA ILE A 107 0.48 15.76 -11.54
C ILE A 107 -0.40 17.01 -11.41
N PRO A 108 0.04 18.14 -10.80
CA PRO A 108 -0.77 19.34 -10.72
C PRO A 108 -1.27 19.85 -12.07
N LYS A 109 -0.41 19.86 -13.09
CA LYS A 109 -0.84 20.22 -14.47
C LYS A 109 -1.85 19.25 -15.06
N GLY A 110 -1.71 17.96 -14.75
CA GLY A 110 -2.67 16.93 -15.15
C GLY A 110 -4.05 17.18 -14.53
N ILE A 111 -4.10 17.50 -13.24
CA ILE A 111 -5.35 17.83 -12.53
C ILE A 111 -6.01 19.09 -13.11
N GLU A 112 -5.22 20.13 -13.37
CA GLU A 112 -5.74 21.36 -13.99
C GLU A 112 -6.37 21.10 -15.36
N LYS A 113 -5.73 20.27 -16.21
CA LYS A 113 -6.23 19.92 -17.54
C LYS A 113 -7.47 19.04 -17.52
N ARG A 114 -7.61 18.18 -16.52
CA ARG A 114 -8.70 17.18 -16.45
C ARG A 114 -10.09 17.82 -16.37
N GLY A 115 -10.22 18.99 -15.71
CA GLY A 115 -11.52 19.56 -15.39
C GLY A 115 -12.34 18.67 -14.44
N SER A 116 -13.57 19.04 -14.15
CA SER A 116 -14.48 18.22 -13.35
C SER A 116 -15.12 17.13 -14.22
N VAL A 117 -14.81 15.86 -13.96
CA VAL A 117 -15.56 14.74 -14.53
C VAL A 117 -16.90 14.66 -13.76
N LYS A 118 -18.01 14.84 -14.46
CA LYS A 118 -19.34 14.60 -13.88
C LYS A 118 -19.61 13.10 -13.89
N ILE A 119 -19.58 12.48 -12.72
CA ILE A 119 -20.08 11.11 -12.55
C ILE A 119 -21.61 11.22 -12.61
N ARG A 120 -22.23 10.59 -13.60
CA ARG A 120 -23.68 10.51 -13.72
C ARG A 120 -24.19 9.48 -12.73
N LYS A 121 -25.17 9.86 -11.91
CA LYS A 121 -25.86 8.93 -11.01
C LYS A 121 -26.87 8.10 -11.85
N GLU A 122 -27.02 6.81 -11.48
CA GLU A 122 -28.01 5.90 -12.07
C GLU A 122 -27.70 5.46 -13.53
N GLU A 123 -26.53 5.86 -14.07
CA GLU A 123 -26.03 5.43 -15.39
C GLU A 123 -24.70 4.71 -15.25
N THR A 124 -24.47 3.64 -16.01
CA THR A 124 -23.15 3.00 -16.16
C THR A 124 -22.95 2.47 -17.58
N THR A 125 -21.70 2.34 -17.99
CA THR A 125 -21.34 1.75 -19.27
C THR A 125 -20.75 0.35 -19.03
N CYS A 126 -21.44 -0.67 -19.51
CA CYS A 126 -20.96 -2.04 -19.43
C CYS A 126 -20.00 -2.35 -20.57
N THR A 127 -18.76 -2.69 -20.23
CA THR A 127 -17.69 -3.10 -21.16
C THR A 127 -17.26 -4.56 -20.97
N LEU A 128 -18.14 -5.39 -20.37
CA LEU A 128 -17.80 -6.76 -19.97
C LEU A 128 -17.64 -7.75 -21.14
N CYS A 129 -18.18 -7.44 -22.32
CA CYS A 129 -18.13 -8.33 -23.47
C CYS A 129 -18.12 -7.58 -24.80
N ASN A 130 -17.87 -8.31 -25.89
CA ASN A 130 -17.78 -7.74 -27.24
C ASN A 130 -19.15 -7.39 -27.89
N LEU A 131 -20.27 -7.66 -27.20
CA LEU A 131 -21.58 -7.14 -27.62
C LEU A 131 -21.76 -5.66 -27.32
N GLY A 132 -20.97 -5.14 -26.35
CA GLY A 132 -20.98 -3.75 -25.93
C GLY A 132 -19.97 -2.88 -26.72
N PRO A 133 -19.69 -1.65 -26.21
CA PRO A 133 -20.17 -1.12 -24.92
C PRO A 133 -21.69 -0.88 -24.88
N CYS A 134 -22.30 -1.15 -23.72
CA CYS A 134 -23.71 -0.93 -23.48
C CYS A 134 -23.92 0.20 -22.47
N GLU A 135 -24.71 1.19 -22.82
CA GLU A 135 -25.20 2.18 -21.87
C GLU A 135 -26.37 1.59 -21.07
N ILE A 136 -26.32 1.63 -19.76
CA ILE A 136 -27.32 1.02 -18.88
C ILE A 136 -27.77 2.06 -17.87
N ILE A 137 -29.11 2.21 -17.75
CA ILE A 137 -29.73 3.16 -16.82
C ILE A 137 -30.63 2.41 -15.84
N GLU A 138 -30.53 2.74 -14.55
CA GLU A 138 -31.32 2.10 -13.51
C GLU A 138 -32.82 2.41 -13.71
N ASN A 139 -33.66 1.39 -13.52
CA ASN A 139 -35.13 1.44 -13.69
C ASN A 139 -35.61 1.71 -15.14
N ARG A 140 -34.75 1.56 -16.15
CA ARG A 140 -35.12 1.61 -17.56
C ARG A 140 -34.94 0.21 -18.16
N GLU A 141 -36.07 -0.51 -18.34
CA GLU A 141 -36.08 -1.86 -18.93
C GLU A 141 -35.54 -1.89 -20.37
N ASP A 142 -35.73 -0.81 -21.11
CA ASP A 142 -35.25 -0.61 -22.48
C ASP A 142 -33.76 -0.26 -22.56
N LEU A 143 -33.13 0.09 -21.43
CA LEU A 143 -31.73 0.46 -21.34
C LEU A 143 -30.95 -0.48 -20.40
N LYS A 144 -31.14 -1.79 -20.61
CA LYS A 144 -30.29 -2.87 -20.11
C LYS A 144 -29.18 -3.17 -21.10
N GLY A 145 -28.17 -3.91 -20.68
CA GLY A 145 -27.18 -4.44 -21.63
C GLY A 145 -27.83 -5.33 -22.68
N ILE A 146 -27.23 -5.45 -23.86
CA ILE A 146 -27.74 -6.31 -24.96
C ILE A 146 -28.02 -7.74 -24.48
N CYS A 147 -27.25 -8.25 -23.50
CA CYS A 147 -27.47 -9.56 -22.87
C CYS A 147 -28.53 -9.57 -21.76
N GLY A 148 -29.16 -8.43 -21.45
CA GLY A 148 -30.14 -8.28 -20.38
C GLY A 148 -29.56 -7.96 -18.99
N ILE A 149 -28.23 -7.75 -18.87
CA ILE A 149 -27.60 -7.39 -17.59
C ILE A 149 -28.09 -6.01 -17.10
N ASP A 150 -28.34 -5.89 -15.80
CA ASP A 150 -28.77 -4.65 -15.17
C ASP A 150 -27.61 -3.88 -14.52
N VAL A 151 -27.87 -2.63 -14.13
CA VAL A 151 -26.89 -1.76 -13.44
C VAL A 151 -26.37 -2.40 -12.17
N SER A 152 -27.21 -3.14 -11.42
CA SER A 152 -26.82 -3.72 -10.14
C SER A 152 -25.75 -4.80 -10.32
N ALA A 153 -25.89 -5.65 -11.33
CA ALA A 153 -24.91 -6.70 -11.63
C ALA A 153 -23.61 -6.11 -12.17
N VAL A 154 -23.67 -5.08 -13.04
CA VAL A 154 -22.45 -4.41 -13.56
C VAL A 154 -21.71 -3.70 -12.44
N SER A 155 -22.40 -2.86 -11.68
CA SER A 155 -21.82 -2.13 -10.54
C SER A 155 -21.19 -3.07 -9.49
N ALA A 156 -21.87 -4.19 -9.18
CA ALA A 156 -21.31 -5.19 -8.27
C ALA A 156 -20.05 -5.87 -8.84
N LYS A 157 -20.03 -6.20 -10.15
CA LYS A 157 -18.85 -6.79 -10.81
C LYS A 157 -17.67 -5.84 -10.83
N ASP A 158 -17.90 -4.58 -11.16
CA ASP A 158 -16.83 -3.58 -11.23
C ASP A 158 -16.25 -3.30 -9.83
N PHE A 159 -17.12 -3.14 -8.83
CA PHE A 159 -16.67 -3.00 -7.45
C PHE A 159 -15.89 -4.23 -6.96
N ALA A 160 -16.39 -5.43 -7.22
CA ALA A 160 -15.74 -6.68 -6.86
C ALA A 160 -14.35 -6.84 -7.50
N ARG A 161 -14.17 -6.38 -8.75
CA ARG A 161 -12.85 -6.35 -9.42
C ARG A 161 -11.87 -5.43 -8.73
N LEU A 162 -12.31 -4.24 -8.27
CA LEU A 162 -11.44 -3.36 -7.50
C LEU A 162 -11.00 -4.00 -6.18
N ILE A 163 -11.90 -4.72 -5.50
CA ILE A 163 -11.55 -5.49 -4.30
C ILE A 163 -10.51 -6.58 -4.62
N ALA A 164 -10.72 -7.34 -5.71
CA ALA A 164 -9.77 -8.37 -6.13
C ALA A 164 -8.39 -7.79 -6.47
N GLU A 165 -8.32 -6.67 -7.18
CA GLU A 165 -7.07 -5.98 -7.49
C GLU A 165 -6.34 -5.53 -6.21
N GLY A 166 -7.06 -4.92 -5.26
CA GLY A 166 -6.49 -4.52 -3.97
C GLY A 166 -5.95 -5.71 -3.18
N ALA A 167 -6.71 -6.80 -3.11
CA ALA A 167 -6.30 -8.03 -2.44
C ALA A 167 -5.08 -8.71 -3.11
N THR A 168 -5.02 -8.67 -4.46
CA THR A 168 -3.87 -9.21 -5.23
C THR A 168 -2.58 -8.50 -4.87
N THR A 169 -2.63 -7.19 -4.68
CA THR A 169 -1.45 -6.40 -4.34
C THR A 169 -0.86 -6.79 -2.98
N ASN A 170 -1.72 -6.97 -1.97
CA ASN A 170 -1.29 -7.44 -0.65
C ASN A 170 -0.84 -8.92 -0.68
N LEU A 171 -1.47 -9.76 -1.51
CA LEU A 171 -1.03 -11.13 -1.72
C LEU A 171 0.39 -11.20 -2.29
N GLU A 172 0.70 -10.42 -3.32
CA GLU A 172 2.04 -10.42 -3.93
C GLU A 172 3.11 -9.95 -2.95
N HIS A 173 2.80 -8.92 -2.14
CA HIS A 173 3.67 -8.51 -1.05
C HIS A 173 3.90 -9.65 -0.03
N ALA A 174 2.84 -10.32 0.42
CA ALA A 174 2.93 -11.43 1.35
C ALA A 174 3.73 -12.60 0.79
N ARG A 175 3.57 -12.93 -0.50
CA ARG A 175 4.33 -13.98 -1.18
C ARG A 175 5.82 -13.67 -1.25
N LYS A 176 6.18 -12.44 -1.61
CA LYS A 176 7.57 -11.97 -1.64
C LYS A 176 8.25 -12.15 -0.27
N ILE A 177 7.59 -11.68 0.80
CA ILE A 177 8.11 -11.84 2.16
C ILE A 177 8.18 -13.31 2.58
N ALA A 178 7.19 -14.13 2.23
CA ALA A 178 7.19 -15.57 2.51
C ALA A 178 8.33 -16.31 1.78
N GLU A 179 8.65 -15.93 0.55
CA GLU A 179 9.79 -16.47 -0.17
C GLU A 179 11.12 -16.13 0.50
N ILE A 180 11.29 -14.89 0.96
CA ILE A 180 12.49 -14.48 1.72
C ILE A 180 12.55 -15.22 3.05
N PHE A 181 11.43 -15.38 3.76
CA PHE A 181 11.37 -16.16 4.98
C PHE A 181 11.77 -17.64 4.73
N ARG A 182 11.24 -18.26 3.67
CA ARG A 182 11.65 -19.61 3.26
C ARG A 182 13.15 -19.69 3.02
N GLY A 183 13.69 -18.78 2.20
CA GLY A 183 15.12 -18.76 1.89
C GLY A 183 16.00 -18.54 3.13
N ALA A 184 15.56 -17.76 4.10
CA ALA A 184 16.23 -17.59 5.39
C ALA A 184 16.21 -18.88 6.23
N VAL A 185 15.09 -19.61 6.24
CA VAL A 185 14.95 -20.90 6.94
C VAL A 185 15.79 -21.99 6.29
N THR A 186 15.79 -22.09 4.97
CA THR A 186 16.60 -23.06 4.20
C THR A 186 18.09 -22.69 4.11
N LYS A 187 18.46 -21.50 4.59
CA LYS A 187 19.82 -20.92 4.50
C LYS A 187 20.28 -20.70 3.05
N GLU A 188 19.36 -20.60 2.11
CA GLU A 188 19.62 -20.24 0.72
C GLU A 188 19.91 -18.74 0.58
N ILE A 189 19.37 -17.92 1.50
CA ILE A 189 19.53 -16.47 1.51
C ILE A 189 20.17 -16.05 2.84
N PRO A 190 21.06 -15.05 2.87
CA PRO A 190 21.78 -14.64 4.08
C PRO A 190 20.95 -13.75 5.02
N PHE A 191 19.66 -14.01 5.15
CA PHE A 191 18.77 -13.35 6.11
C PHE A 191 18.66 -14.15 7.40
N GLN A 192 18.49 -13.44 8.52
CA GLN A 192 18.36 -14.05 9.84
C GLN A 192 17.00 -13.73 10.46
N ILE A 193 16.45 -14.68 11.20
CA ILE A 193 15.27 -14.48 12.02
C ILE A 193 15.61 -13.57 13.19
N LYS A 194 15.07 -12.36 13.22
CA LYS A 194 15.36 -11.36 14.27
C LYS A 194 14.44 -11.47 15.48
N ASP A 195 13.15 -11.78 15.26
CA ASP A 195 12.20 -11.91 16.36
C ASP A 195 11.69 -13.36 16.52
N LYS A 196 12.41 -14.12 17.34
CA LYS A 196 12.05 -15.52 17.67
C LYS A 196 10.80 -15.63 18.53
N LYS A 197 10.46 -14.60 19.32
CA LYS A 197 9.23 -14.61 20.12
C LYS A 197 8.01 -14.46 19.22
N LYS A 198 8.07 -13.52 18.30
CA LYS A 198 7.02 -13.32 17.28
C LYS A 198 6.85 -14.57 16.42
N LEU A 199 7.95 -15.23 16.02
CA LEU A 199 7.92 -16.50 15.28
C LEU A 199 7.12 -17.57 16.05
N LYS A 200 7.38 -17.76 17.34
CA LYS A 200 6.66 -18.76 18.14
C LYS A 200 5.17 -18.44 18.26
N LEU A 201 4.81 -17.18 18.47
CA LEU A 201 3.40 -16.75 18.51
C LEU A 201 2.71 -17.00 17.16
N PHE A 202 3.39 -16.67 16.06
CA PHE A 202 2.89 -16.89 14.72
C PHE A 202 2.73 -18.39 14.42
N ALA A 203 3.74 -19.21 14.70
CA ALA A 203 3.69 -20.66 14.54
C ALA A 203 2.53 -21.29 15.36
N TYR A 204 2.34 -20.85 16.60
CA TYR A 204 1.21 -21.27 17.43
C TYR A 204 -0.13 -20.94 16.78
N SER A 205 -0.27 -19.73 16.24
CA SER A 205 -1.51 -19.33 15.54
C SER A 205 -1.82 -20.15 14.29
N LEU A 206 -0.80 -20.80 13.70
CA LEU A 206 -0.92 -21.73 12.59
C LEU A 206 -1.15 -23.19 13.03
N GLY A 207 -1.31 -23.43 14.35
CA GLY A 207 -1.55 -24.75 14.92
C GLY A 207 -0.30 -25.63 14.94
N ILE A 208 0.91 -25.06 14.98
CA ILE A 208 2.18 -25.78 15.06
C ILE A 208 2.52 -26.02 16.54
N ASP A 209 2.92 -27.26 16.86
CA ASP A 209 3.34 -27.63 18.21
C ASP A 209 4.68 -26.96 18.56
N LEU A 210 4.67 -26.10 19.58
CA LEU A 210 5.87 -25.38 20.03
C LEU A 210 6.88 -26.24 20.82
N ASN A 211 6.53 -27.49 21.16
CA ASN A 211 7.46 -28.44 21.80
C ASN A 211 8.43 -29.08 20.78
N LEU A 212 8.21 -28.86 19.48
CA LEU A 212 9.15 -29.31 18.43
C LEU A 212 10.47 -28.53 18.51
N PRO A 213 11.57 -29.13 18.01
CA PRO A 213 12.83 -28.40 17.81
C PRO A 213 12.61 -27.14 16.94
N GLU A 214 13.36 -26.06 17.22
CA GLU A 214 13.21 -24.76 16.53
C GLU A 214 13.29 -24.93 15.00
N GLU A 215 14.19 -25.77 14.48
CA GLU A 215 14.31 -26.03 13.04
C GLU A 215 13.01 -26.64 12.45
N LYS A 216 12.36 -27.55 13.19
CA LYS A 216 11.08 -28.14 12.77
C LYS A 216 9.92 -27.14 12.83
N ILE A 217 9.92 -26.27 13.83
CA ILE A 217 8.93 -25.16 13.90
C ILE A 217 9.07 -24.27 12.66
N LEU A 218 10.29 -23.91 12.28
CA LEU A 218 10.58 -23.10 11.10
C LEU A 218 10.11 -23.80 9.81
N GLU A 219 10.48 -25.07 9.60
CA GLU A 219 10.07 -25.85 8.43
C GLU A 219 8.55 -25.96 8.29
N GLU A 220 7.87 -26.32 9.39
CA GLU A 220 6.40 -26.42 9.39
C GLU A 220 5.73 -25.06 9.18
N THR A 221 6.32 -23.97 9.72
CA THR A 221 5.82 -22.61 9.50
C THR A 221 5.87 -22.25 8.01
N VAL A 222 7.00 -22.48 7.34
CA VAL A 222 7.13 -22.28 5.89
C VAL A 222 6.08 -23.08 5.13
N LYS A 223 5.96 -24.37 5.42
CA LYS A 223 5.00 -25.27 4.75
C LYS A 223 3.55 -24.78 4.92
N LYS A 224 3.17 -24.37 6.14
CA LYS A 224 1.83 -23.85 6.43
C LYS A 224 1.54 -22.55 5.69
N ILE A 225 2.49 -21.63 5.63
CA ILE A 225 2.33 -20.34 4.90
C ILE A 225 2.04 -20.61 3.42
N PHE A 226 2.84 -21.44 2.74
CA PHE A 226 2.62 -21.74 1.33
C PHE A 226 1.34 -22.56 1.10
N GLN A 227 0.95 -23.42 2.05
CA GLN A 227 -0.34 -24.07 2.03
C GLN A 227 -1.50 -23.08 2.08
N ILE A 228 -1.43 -22.04 2.92
CA ILE A 228 -2.46 -21.00 3.06
C ILE A 228 -2.68 -20.25 1.73
N PHE A 229 -1.60 -19.92 1.00
CA PHE A 229 -1.75 -19.26 -0.30
C PHE A 229 -2.50 -20.12 -1.31
N SER A 230 -2.11 -21.39 -1.45
CA SER A 230 -2.59 -22.30 -2.50
C SER A 230 -3.81 -23.17 -2.10
N GLN A 231 -4.27 -23.10 -0.85
CA GLN A 231 -5.38 -23.92 -0.36
C GLN A 231 -6.65 -23.73 -1.17
N GLN A 232 -7.32 -24.84 -1.51
CA GLN A 232 -8.53 -24.84 -2.36
C GLN A 232 -9.81 -25.12 -1.57
N GLU A 233 -9.72 -25.82 -0.44
CA GLU A 233 -10.84 -26.30 0.39
C GLU A 233 -10.60 -26.08 1.88
N GLY A 234 -11.64 -26.17 2.67
CA GLY A 234 -11.62 -25.94 4.11
C GLY A 234 -11.76 -24.48 4.49
N GLU A 235 -11.36 -24.11 5.69
CA GLU A 235 -11.33 -22.73 6.17
C GLU A 235 -9.89 -22.24 6.26
N LEU A 236 -9.67 -20.98 5.94
CA LEU A 236 -8.35 -20.34 6.08
C LEU A 236 -7.95 -20.34 7.57
N ILE A 237 -6.82 -20.97 7.91
CA ILE A 237 -6.45 -21.19 9.32
C ILE A 237 -6.29 -19.88 10.10
N SER A 238 -5.76 -18.84 9.49
CA SER A 238 -5.55 -17.53 10.13
C SER A 238 -6.86 -16.82 10.55
N ILE A 239 -8.00 -17.22 9.98
CA ILE A 239 -9.34 -16.74 10.37
C ILE A 239 -9.67 -17.08 11.84
N HIS A 240 -9.11 -18.18 12.37
CA HIS A 240 -9.35 -18.59 13.76
C HIS A 240 -8.76 -17.63 14.81
N ARG A 241 -8.00 -16.63 14.38
CA ARG A 241 -7.58 -15.51 15.25
C ARG A 241 -8.73 -14.53 15.54
N ALA A 242 -9.78 -14.54 14.73
CA ALA A 242 -10.97 -13.70 14.94
C ALA A 242 -11.82 -14.19 16.12
N PRO A 243 -12.61 -13.30 16.77
CA PRO A 243 -13.59 -13.70 17.77
C PRO A 243 -14.58 -14.75 17.24
N GLN A 244 -14.93 -15.72 18.07
CA GLN A 244 -15.79 -16.83 17.68
C GLN A 244 -17.15 -16.37 17.11
N ASN A 245 -17.75 -15.34 17.71
CA ASN A 245 -19.03 -14.79 17.25
C ASN A 245 -18.93 -14.25 15.81
N LEU A 246 -17.79 -13.66 15.44
CA LEU A 246 -17.54 -13.13 14.11
C LEU A 246 -17.36 -14.27 13.10
N ILE A 247 -16.63 -15.32 13.47
CA ILE A 247 -16.47 -16.54 12.64
C ILE A 247 -17.83 -17.18 12.36
N GLU A 248 -18.71 -17.26 13.34
CA GLU A 248 -20.06 -17.81 13.16
C GLU A 248 -20.92 -16.97 12.22
N LYS A 249 -20.82 -15.64 12.27
CA LYS A 249 -21.46 -14.74 11.28
C LYS A 249 -20.94 -15.04 9.87
N TRP A 250 -19.63 -15.16 9.69
CA TRP A 250 -19.02 -15.46 8.39
C TRP A 250 -19.44 -16.84 7.84
N ARG A 251 -19.55 -17.86 8.71
CA ARG A 251 -20.08 -19.19 8.32
C ARG A 251 -21.53 -19.10 7.89
N LYS A 252 -22.36 -18.41 8.65
CA LYS A 252 -23.79 -18.21 8.36
C LYS A 252 -23.99 -17.61 6.97
N TYR A 253 -23.18 -16.62 6.59
CA TYR A 253 -23.30 -15.93 5.31
C TYR A 253 -22.37 -16.50 4.21
N LYS A 254 -21.67 -17.62 4.50
CA LYS A 254 -20.79 -18.34 3.55
C LYS A 254 -19.67 -17.47 2.99
N VAL A 255 -19.10 -16.60 3.81
CA VAL A 255 -18.01 -15.69 3.43
C VAL A 255 -16.67 -16.04 4.10
N ILE A 256 -16.55 -17.17 4.79
CA ILE A 256 -15.25 -17.65 5.27
C ILE A 256 -14.36 -17.97 4.07
N PRO A 257 -13.16 -17.38 3.98
CA PRO A 257 -12.23 -17.70 2.91
C PRO A 257 -11.64 -19.10 3.07
N ARG A 258 -11.40 -19.77 1.96
CA ARG A 258 -10.81 -21.13 1.90
C ARG A 258 -9.30 -21.08 1.70
N GLY A 259 -8.84 -20.19 0.86
CA GLY A 259 -7.43 -19.94 0.56
C GLY A 259 -7.29 -18.61 -0.14
N ILE A 260 -6.13 -17.98 -0.06
CA ILE A 260 -5.98 -16.58 -0.52
C ILE A 260 -6.10 -16.50 -2.05
N GLU A 261 -5.30 -17.25 -2.78
CA GLU A 261 -5.33 -17.28 -4.26
C GLU A 261 -6.69 -17.76 -4.79
N LYS A 262 -7.29 -18.73 -4.10
CA LYS A 262 -8.59 -19.29 -4.44
C LYS A 262 -9.69 -18.22 -4.49
N GLU A 263 -9.76 -17.36 -3.47
CA GLU A 263 -10.82 -16.37 -3.39
C GLU A 263 -10.67 -15.28 -4.45
N ILE A 264 -9.43 -14.86 -4.74
CA ILE A 264 -9.13 -13.90 -5.80
C ILE A 264 -9.50 -14.45 -7.17
N LEU A 265 -9.05 -15.67 -7.51
CA LEU A 265 -9.33 -16.31 -8.79
C LEU A 265 -10.82 -16.56 -8.99
N GLU A 266 -11.52 -17.04 -7.94
CA GLU A 266 -12.97 -17.25 -8.01
C GLU A 266 -13.73 -15.93 -8.21
N LEU A 267 -13.28 -14.85 -7.59
CA LEU A 267 -13.91 -13.54 -7.77
C LEU A 267 -13.72 -13.02 -9.20
N PHE A 268 -12.53 -13.15 -9.79
CA PHE A 268 -12.31 -12.83 -11.20
C PHE A 268 -13.17 -13.69 -12.13
N TYR A 269 -13.30 -14.99 -11.85
CA TYR A 269 -14.19 -15.88 -12.61
C TYR A 269 -15.65 -15.42 -12.53
N LYS A 270 -16.18 -15.15 -11.34
CA LYS A 270 -17.56 -14.69 -11.14
C LYS A 270 -17.85 -13.35 -11.82
N THR A 271 -16.87 -12.45 -11.85
CA THR A 271 -17.01 -11.16 -12.51
C THR A 271 -16.79 -11.22 -14.03
N SER A 272 -16.40 -12.36 -14.58
CA SER A 272 -16.29 -12.56 -16.02
C SER A 272 -17.64 -12.44 -16.72
N THR A 273 -17.58 -12.35 -18.06
CA THR A 273 -18.74 -12.17 -18.93
C THR A 273 -19.81 -13.23 -18.66
N ILE A 274 -21.01 -12.81 -18.30
CA ILE A 274 -22.24 -13.63 -18.17
C ILE A 274 -22.10 -14.85 -17.21
N VAL A 275 -21.17 -14.81 -16.22
CA VAL A 275 -21.01 -15.92 -15.25
C VAL A 275 -21.96 -15.73 -14.07
N ASP A 276 -21.74 -14.74 -13.21
CA ASP A 276 -22.61 -14.43 -12.08
C ASP A 276 -23.37 -13.12 -12.38
N LEU A 277 -24.66 -13.13 -12.28
CA LEU A 277 -25.53 -11.98 -12.58
C LEU A 277 -26.32 -11.50 -11.37
N TYR A 278 -26.10 -12.14 -10.22
CA TYR A 278 -26.76 -11.75 -8.98
C TYR A 278 -25.85 -10.90 -8.10
N TYR A 279 -26.11 -9.58 -8.10
CA TYR A 279 -25.29 -8.57 -7.44
C TYR A 279 -24.89 -8.95 -5.99
N LYS A 280 -25.86 -9.50 -5.22
CA LYS A 280 -25.62 -9.86 -3.81
C LYS A 280 -24.62 -11.03 -3.66
N ASN A 281 -24.68 -12.04 -4.55
CA ASN A 281 -23.73 -13.14 -4.55
C ASN A 281 -22.32 -12.67 -4.97
N ILE A 282 -22.24 -11.73 -5.90
CA ILE A 282 -20.97 -11.11 -6.32
C ILE A 282 -20.36 -10.33 -5.14
N LEU A 283 -21.16 -9.49 -4.45
CA LEU A 283 -20.69 -8.68 -3.31
C LEU A 283 -20.27 -9.56 -2.11
N LEU A 284 -21.00 -10.63 -1.80
CA LEU A 284 -20.60 -11.60 -0.75
C LEU A 284 -19.28 -12.32 -1.11
N SER A 285 -19.04 -12.57 -2.41
CA SER A 285 -17.75 -13.09 -2.86
C SER A 285 -16.62 -12.05 -2.75
N ALA A 286 -16.92 -10.77 -2.98
CA ALA A 286 -15.98 -9.69 -2.72
C ALA A 286 -15.65 -9.56 -1.22
N VAL A 287 -16.64 -9.70 -0.34
CA VAL A 287 -16.42 -9.80 1.13
C VAL A 287 -15.48 -10.95 1.45
N ARG A 288 -15.71 -12.15 0.90
CA ARG A 288 -14.87 -13.33 1.15
C ARG A 288 -13.43 -13.11 0.65
N CYS A 289 -13.27 -12.51 -0.52
CA CYS A 289 -11.96 -12.13 -1.07
C CYS A 289 -11.24 -11.11 -0.18
N SER A 290 -11.91 -10.07 0.30
CA SER A 290 -11.30 -9.09 1.20
C SER A 290 -10.95 -9.68 2.57
N LEU A 291 -11.74 -10.61 3.10
CA LEU A 291 -11.39 -11.35 4.33
C LEU A 291 -10.14 -12.22 4.13
N SER A 292 -9.94 -12.81 2.94
CA SER A 292 -8.70 -13.53 2.63
C SER A 292 -7.48 -12.61 2.55
N ASP A 293 -7.68 -11.33 2.23
CA ASP A 293 -6.65 -10.31 2.29
C ASP A 293 -6.35 -9.92 3.75
N GLY A 294 -7.31 -9.32 4.47
CA GLY A 294 -7.07 -8.77 5.80
C GLY A 294 -6.66 -9.81 6.84
N TRP A 295 -7.30 -10.99 6.83
CA TRP A 295 -7.04 -12.11 7.75
C TRP A 295 -6.05 -13.15 7.19
N GLY A 296 -5.59 -12.97 5.97
CA GLY A 296 -4.64 -13.84 5.29
C GLY A 296 -3.39 -13.08 4.84
N SER A 297 -3.40 -12.50 3.64
CA SER A 297 -2.22 -11.86 3.03
C SER A 297 -1.60 -10.79 3.91
N SER A 298 -2.38 -9.79 4.32
CA SER A 298 -1.90 -8.66 5.12
C SER A 298 -1.37 -9.11 6.48
N LEU A 299 -2.06 -10.06 7.12
CA LEU A 299 -1.65 -10.60 8.42
C LEU A 299 -0.32 -11.38 8.31
N ILE A 300 -0.17 -12.23 7.28
CA ILE A 300 1.05 -12.99 7.02
C ILE A 300 2.21 -12.04 6.71
N ALA A 301 1.99 -11.04 5.86
CA ALA A 301 3.02 -10.07 5.49
C ALA A 301 3.55 -9.33 6.73
N THR A 302 2.65 -8.78 7.55
CA THR A 302 3.01 -8.06 8.79
C THR A 302 3.76 -8.93 9.77
N ASP A 303 3.26 -10.15 10.07
CA ASP A 303 3.90 -11.05 11.02
C ASP A 303 5.28 -11.51 10.52
N LEU A 304 5.42 -11.85 9.23
CA LEU A 304 6.70 -12.26 8.64
C LEU A 304 7.72 -11.12 8.56
N GLN A 305 7.28 -9.89 8.25
CA GLN A 305 8.17 -8.73 8.30
C GLN A 305 8.70 -8.50 9.72
N ASP A 306 7.85 -8.64 10.73
CA ASP A 306 8.27 -8.53 12.13
C ASP A 306 9.26 -9.63 12.52
N ILE A 307 9.03 -10.86 12.09
CA ILE A 307 9.92 -11.98 12.34
C ILE A 307 11.29 -11.77 11.68
N LEU A 308 11.31 -11.34 10.42
CA LEU A 308 12.54 -11.16 9.63
C LEU A 308 13.32 -9.90 10.03
N PHE A 309 12.64 -8.78 10.18
CA PHE A 309 13.28 -7.46 10.33
C PHE A 309 13.22 -6.89 11.75
N GLY A 310 12.49 -7.57 12.63
CA GLY A 310 12.24 -7.16 14.03
C GLY A 310 10.92 -6.41 14.17
N THR A 311 10.20 -6.72 15.26
CA THR A 311 8.96 -6.05 15.64
C THR A 311 9.22 -4.57 15.93
N PRO A 312 8.49 -3.63 15.34
CA PRO A 312 8.67 -2.19 15.54
C PRO A 312 8.49 -1.79 17.01
N LYS A 313 9.26 -0.78 17.41
CA LYS A 313 9.18 -0.13 18.73
C LYS A 313 9.15 1.37 18.54
N PRO A 314 8.48 2.14 19.39
CA PRO A 314 8.47 3.59 19.27
C PRO A 314 9.86 4.18 19.10
N VAL A 315 10.04 4.96 18.04
CA VAL A 315 11.29 5.58 17.65
C VAL A 315 11.02 7.03 17.19
N ARG A 316 11.97 7.92 17.45
CA ARG A 316 11.96 9.30 16.94
C ARG A 316 12.67 9.37 15.61
N SER A 317 12.13 10.16 14.69
CA SER A 317 12.73 10.44 13.39
C SER A 317 12.15 11.71 12.79
N PHE A 318 12.60 12.07 11.59
CA PHE A 318 12.11 13.25 10.88
C PHE A 318 11.23 12.89 9.69
N ILE A 319 10.31 13.79 9.40
CA ILE A 319 9.39 13.65 8.27
C ILE A 319 9.27 15.00 7.54
N ASN A 320 8.95 14.97 6.25
CA ASN A 320 8.81 16.06 5.31
C ASN A 320 10.10 16.35 4.51
N ILE A 321 9.98 17.08 3.39
CA ILE A 321 11.11 17.49 2.55
C ILE A 321 11.80 18.68 3.25
N GLY A 322 12.95 18.42 3.86
CA GLY A 322 13.65 19.46 4.63
C GLY A 322 15.07 19.09 5.04
N GLU A 323 15.75 20.05 5.72
CA GLU A 323 17.18 19.96 6.04
C GLU A 323 17.59 18.80 6.95
N ASN A 324 16.70 18.29 7.83
CA ASN A 324 16.98 17.12 8.66
C ASN A 324 16.69 15.78 7.97
N VAL A 325 16.26 15.83 6.70
CA VAL A 325 15.88 14.66 5.90
C VAL A 325 16.74 14.54 4.65
N ILE A 326 17.09 15.67 4.01
CA ILE A 326 17.97 15.72 2.83
C ILE A 326 19.24 16.49 3.21
N PHE A 327 20.41 15.94 2.87
CA PHE A 327 21.71 16.55 3.18
C PHE A 327 22.48 16.93 1.92
N LYS A 328 22.97 18.17 1.85
CA LYS A 328 23.73 18.70 0.71
C LYS A 328 25.06 17.99 0.46
N ASP A 329 25.67 17.50 1.51
CA ASP A 329 27.01 16.90 1.50
C ASP A 329 26.98 15.35 1.56
N MET A 330 25.81 14.76 1.39
CA MET A 330 25.60 13.31 1.32
C MET A 330 24.97 12.90 -0.01
N VAL A 331 25.15 11.65 -0.38
CA VAL A 331 24.43 11.03 -1.50
C VAL A 331 23.04 10.64 -1.02
N ASN A 332 22.01 11.31 -1.49
CA ASN A 332 20.63 11.05 -1.07
C ASN A 332 19.97 10.00 -1.97
N VAL A 333 19.61 8.88 -1.39
CA VAL A 333 18.94 7.75 -2.06
C VAL A 333 17.56 7.57 -1.47
N ILE A 334 16.53 7.72 -2.29
CA ILE A 334 15.14 7.51 -1.89
C ILE A 334 14.76 6.04 -2.15
N VAL A 335 14.07 5.41 -1.21
CA VAL A 335 13.43 4.11 -1.42
C VAL A 335 11.92 4.29 -1.40
N HIS A 336 11.27 3.82 -2.45
CA HIS A 336 9.86 4.04 -2.70
C HIS A 336 9.17 2.75 -3.15
N GLY A 337 7.96 2.54 -2.68
CA GLY A 337 7.12 1.39 -3.02
C GLY A 337 6.45 0.79 -1.80
N GLN A 338 6.49 -0.53 -1.69
CA GLN A 338 5.83 -1.29 -0.64
C GLN A 338 6.80 -2.17 0.16
N ASP A 339 7.88 -2.62 -0.47
CA ASP A 339 8.80 -3.63 0.04
C ASP A 339 9.89 -3.05 0.93
N PHE A 340 10.08 -3.66 2.10
CA PHE A 340 11.14 -3.29 3.03
C PHE A 340 12.47 -4.00 2.76
N ILE A 341 12.49 -5.09 1.98
CA ILE A 341 13.66 -5.95 1.79
C ILE A 341 14.83 -5.18 1.19
N MET A 342 14.61 -4.56 0.01
CA MET A 342 15.64 -3.78 -0.66
C MET A 342 16.05 -2.56 0.18
N ALA A 343 15.13 -1.95 0.89
CA ALA A 343 15.40 -0.82 1.77
C ALA A 343 16.37 -1.18 2.92
N ASP A 344 16.16 -2.31 3.60
CA ASP A 344 17.05 -2.80 4.68
C ASP A 344 18.42 -3.22 4.12
N LEU A 345 18.46 -3.79 2.90
CA LEU A 345 19.71 -4.15 2.21
C LEU A 345 20.53 -2.93 1.78
N LEU A 346 19.89 -1.90 1.26
CA LEU A 346 20.56 -0.64 0.92
C LEU A 346 21.16 0.02 2.17
N ARG A 347 20.43 -0.02 3.29
CA ARG A 347 20.95 0.42 4.58
C ARG A 347 22.17 -0.40 5.00
N GLU A 348 22.14 -1.71 4.87
CA GLU A 348 23.27 -2.56 5.21
C GLU A 348 24.46 -2.32 4.27
N ALA A 349 24.21 -2.23 2.96
CA ALA A 349 25.22 -1.93 1.95
C ALA A 349 25.90 -0.56 2.16
N SER A 350 25.19 0.43 2.68
CA SER A 350 25.76 1.76 2.95
C SER A 350 26.86 1.75 3.99
N PHE A 351 26.94 0.73 4.85
CA PHE A 351 28.00 0.51 5.83
C PHE A 351 29.13 -0.42 5.33
N ASN A 352 29.04 -0.90 4.09
CA ASN A 352 30.10 -1.74 3.51
C ASN A 352 31.36 -0.91 3.24
N SER A 353 32.54 -1.47 3.53
CA SER A 353 33.83 -0.75 3.40
C SER A 353 34.08 -0.22 1.98
N GLU A 354 33.76 -1.03 0.95
CA GLU A 354 33.88 -0.64 -0.45
C GLU A 354 33.03 0.60 -0.78
N ILE A 355 31.79 0.62 -0.33
CA ILE A 355 30.86 1.75 -0.56
C ILE A 355 31.32 2.99 0.20
N ILE A 356 31.82 2.81 1.44
CA ILE A 356 32.37 3.93 2.25
C ILE A 356 33.61 4.55 1.56
N GLU A 357 34.51 3.73 1.02
CA GLU A 357 35.70 4.21 0.30
C GLU A 357 35.30 4.99 -0.96
N LEU A 358 34.44 4.42 -1.81
CA LEU A 358 33.92 5.10 -2.99
C LEU A 358 33.22 6.43 -2.66
N THR A 359 32.47 6.46 -1.54
CA THR A 359 31.79 7.68 -1.08
C THR A 359 32.79 8.78 -0.71
N LYS A 360 33.88 8.43 -0.05
CA LYS A 360 34.97 9.37 0.29
C LYS A 360 35.71 9.87 -0.96
N GLU A 361 35.99 8.99 -1.92
CA GLU A 361 36.67 9.35 -3.17
C GLU A 361 35.91 10.42 -3.97
N ILE A 362 34.57 10.42 -3.93
CA ILE A 362 33.76 11.43 -4.61
C ILE A 362 33.55 12.70 -3.77
N GLY A 363 34.08 12.75 -2.53
CA GLY A 363 33.99 13.91 -1.64
C GLY A 363 32.65 14.04 -0.89
N ALA A 364 31.80 12.99 -0.88
CA ALA A 364 30.58 12.97 -0.10
C ALA A 364 30.87 12.51 1.35
N LYS A 365 30.10 13.02 2.32
CA LYS A 365 30.24 12.63 3.73
C LYS A 365 29.67 11.24 4.04
N GLY A 366 28.78 10.74 3.21
CA GLY A 366 28.11 9.46 3.41
C GLY A 366 26.95 9.26 2.45
N ILE A 367 26.25 8.14 2.61
CA ILE A 367 24.97 7.88 1.95
C ILE A 367 23.86 8.19 2.92
N ASN A 368 22.91 8.99 2.49
CA ASN A 368 21.67 9.27 3.20
C ASN A 368 20.53 8.48 2.55
N LEU A 369 20.01 7.52 3.28
CA LEU A 369 18.85 6.73 2.86
C LEU A 369 17.58 7.37 3.43
N VAL A 370 16.58 7.59 2.61
CA VAL A 370 15.30 8.18 2.99
C VAL A 370 14.13 7.43 2.36
N GLY A 371 13.00 7.40 3.06
CA GLY A 371 11.80 6.69 2.62
C GLY A 371 10.78 7.57 1.92
N LEU A 372 9.92 6.93 1.13
CA LEU A 372 8.75 7.52 0.50
C LEU A 372 7.59 6.50 0.51
N CYS A 373 6.35 6.94 0.72
CA CYS A 373 5.16 6.07 0.77
C CYS A 373 5.25 4.91 1.78
N ASP A 374 4.75 3.71 1.43
CA ASP A 374 4.66 2.56 2.34
C ASP A 374 6.04 2.03 2.75
N THR A 375 7.01 1.95 1.83
CA THR A 375 8.41 1.64 2.20
C THR A 375 8.97 2.68 3.18
N GLY A 376 8.58 3.95 3.04
CA GLY A 376 8.91 5.01 3.99
C GLY A 376 8.36 4.73 5.39
N ASN A 377 7.10 4.29 5.53
CA ASN A 377 6.51 3.89 6.81
C ASN A 377 7.31 2.76 7.48
N GLU A 378 7.72 1.74 6.71
CA GLU A 378 8.52 0.62 7.21
C GLU A 378 9.92 1.05 7.67
N LEU A 379 10.59 1.91 6.91
CA LEU A 379 11.89 2.49 7.28
C LEU A 379 11.79 3.34 8.54
N LEU A 380 10.76 4.18 8.62
CA LEU A 380 10.48 5.05 9.75
C LEU A 380 10.29 4.23 11.02
N MET A 381 9.33 3.30 11.01
CA MET A 381 8.95 2.57 12.21
C MET A 381 9.95 1.50 12.66
N ARG A 382 10.76 0.93 11.74
CA ARG A 382 11.70 -0.15 12.07
C ARG A 382 13.13 0.33 12.29
N ARG A 383 13.53 1.45 11.67
CA ARG A 383 14.92 1.91 11.67
C ARG A 383 15.08 3.37 12.10
N GLY A 384 14.00 4.12 12.26
CA GLY A 384 14.06 5.56 12.49
C GLY A 384 14.68 6.33 11.31
N ILE A 385 14.59 5.77 10.10
CA ILE A 385 15.06 6.44 8.89
C ILE A 385 14.01 7.45 8.46
N PRO A 386 14.41 8.71 8.13
CA PRO A 386 13.48 9.77 7.78
C PRO A 386 12.64 9.48 6.55
N VAL A 387 11.47 10.15 6.44
CA VAL A 387 10.53 10.02 5.34
C VAL A 387 10.27 11.37 4.69
N LEU A 388 10.37 11.43 3.36
CA LEU A 388 10.16 12.65 2.59
C LEU A 388 8.69 13.00 2.39
N GLY A 389 7.82 12.00 2.30
CA GLY A 389 6.40 12.22 2.05
C GLY A 389 5.67 11.04 1.45
N THR A 390 4.57 11.35 0.79
CA THR A 390 3.61 10.43 0.19
C THR A 390 3.72 10.38 -1.33
N PHE A 391 2.79 9.69 -1.99
CA PHE A 391 2.67 9.62 -3.44
C PHE A 391 2.79 10.98 -4.15
N ILE A 392 2.19 12.03 -3.60
CA ILE A 392 2.19 13.36 -4.22
C ILE A 392 3.54 14.09 -4.16
N HIS A 393 4.49 13.58 -3.39
CA HIS A 393 5.81 14.18 -3.21
C HIS A 393 6.87 13.66 -4.20
N GLN A 394 6.58 12.59 -4.95
CA GLN A 394 7.55 11.91 -5.83
C GLN A 394 8.22 12.84 -6.85
N GLU A 395 7.44 13.70 -7.49
CA GLU A 395 7.95 14.67 -8.46
C GLU A 395 8.69 15.82 -7.77
N ALA A 396 8.14 16.29 -6.65
CA ALA A 396 8.64 17.46 -5.93
C ALA A 396 10.01 17.22 -5.29
N VAL A 397 10.29 16.01 -4.79
CA VAL A 397 11.59 15.68 -4.19
C VAL A 397 12.73 15.78 -5.19
N ILE A 398 12.49 15.46 -6.46
CA ILE A 398 13.48 15.58 -7.54
C ILE A 398 13.86 17.06 -7.74
N ALA A 399 12.88 17.96 -7.60
CA ALA A 399 13.09 19.40 -7.78
C ALA A 399 14.00 20.05 -6.72
N THR A 400 14.29 19.35 -5.61
CA THR A 400 15.30 19.80 -4.65
C THR A 400 16.69 19.89 -5.27
N GLY A 401 16.95 19.18 -6.39
CA GLY A 401 18.26 19.12 -7.03
C GLY A 401 19.33 18.42 -6.19
N ALA A 402 18.92 17.67 -5.16
CA ALA A 402 19.81 17.02 -4.20
C ALA A 402 19.61 15.50 -4.13
N ILE A 403 18.83 14.91 -5.02
CA ILE A 403 18.52 13.46 -5.03
C ILE A 403 19.27 12.77 -6.17
N GLU A 404 20.06 11.77 -5.85
CA GLU A 404 20.85 11.00 -6.81
C GLU A 404 20.08 9.83 -7.41
N ALA A 405 19.33 9.10 -6.57
CA ALA A 405 18.56 7.95 -7.03
C ALA A 405 17.23 7.82 -6.32
N ILE A 406 16.22 7.34 -7.05
CA ILE A 406 14.96 6.85 -6.49
C ILE A 406 14.86 5.37 -6.86
N VAL A 407 14.91 4.51 -5.85
CA VAL A 407 14.84 3.05 -5.97
C VAL A 407 13.39 2.62 -5.77
N ILE A 408 12.82 1.97 -6.76
CA ILE A 408 11.39 1.63 -6.83
C ILE A 408 11.25 0.12 -6.94
N ASP A 409 10.44 -0.47 -6.07
CA ASP A 409 10.12 -1.90 -6.10
C ASP A 409 8.76 -2.22 -6.73
N GLY A 410 8.01 -1.21 -7.12
CA GLY A 410 6.66 -1.29 -7.70
C GLY A 410 5.68 -0.36 -6.98
N GLU A 411 4.43 -0.40 -7.32
CA GLU A 411 3.28 0.30 -6.76
C GLU A 411 3.37 1.81 -6.51
N CYS A 412 2.25 2.48 -6.70
CA CYS A 412 2.06 3.90 -6.39
C CYS A 412 3.10 4.83 -7.05
N VAL A 413 3.63 4.46 -8.22
CA VAL A 413 4.63 5.25 -8.94
C VAL A 413 3.96 6.17 -9.94
N VAL A 414 4.42 7.41 -9.99
CA VAL A 414 4.00 8.38 -11.02
C VAL A 414 4.62 7.96 -12.36
N PRO A 415 3.83 7.62 -13.40
CA PRO A 415 4.37 7.13 -14.68
C PRO A 415 5.38 8.07 -15.34
N ASN A 416 5.23 9.37 -15.14
CA ASN A 416 6.09 10.41 -15.72
C ASN A 416 7.39 10.67 -14.94
N ILE A 417 7.66 9.94 -13.86
CA ILE A 417 8.77 10.23 -12.95
C ILE A 417 10.14 10.20 -13.64
N VAL A 418 10.32 9.30 -14.64
CA VAL A 418 11.57 9.20 -15.40
C VAL A 418 11.80 10.46 -16.24
N GLN A 419 10.75 10.98 -16.90
CA GLN A 419 10.88 12.20 -17.69
C GLN A 419 11.24 13.41 -16.82
N ILE A 420 10.71 13.45 -15.58
CA ILE A 420 11.05 14.50 -14.62
C ILE A 420 12.48 14.33 -14.15
N ALA A 421 12.90 13.11 -13.77
CA ALA A 421 14.25 12.80 -13.32
C ALA A 421 15.32 13.16 -14.37
N ASN A 422 15.05 12.91 -15.65
CA ASN A 422 15.94 13.25 -16.77
C ASN A 422 16.17 14.76 -16.95
N GLN A 423 15.35 15.61 -16.35
CA GLN A 423 15.57 17.06 -16.34
C GLN A 423 16.52 17.53 -15.23
N PHE A 424 16.91 16.61 -14.35
CA PHE A 424 17.84 16.78 -13.24
C PHE A 424 18.94 15.72 -13.37
N HIS A 425 19.75 15.54 -12.32
CA HIS A 425 20.75 14.45 -12.27
C HIS A 425 20.23 13.16 -11.64
N THR A 426 18.98 13.16 -11.15
CA THR A 426 18.34 12.03 -10.48
C THR A 426 18.18 10.84 -11.44
N THR A 427 18.48 9.63 -10.97
CA THR A 427 18.21 8.40 -11.72
C THR A 427 17.09 7.60 -11.08
N ILE A 428 16.24 6.98 -11.91
CA ILE A 428 15.20 6.06 -11.46
C ILE A 428 15.68 4.64 -11.62
N ILE A 429 15.61 3.84 -10.56
CA ILE A 429 16.07 2.46 -10.54
C ILE A 429 14.89 1.56 -10.14
N THR A 430 14.59 0.54 -10.93
CA THR A 430 13.58 -0.49 -10.60
C THR A 430 14.25 -1.80 -10.24
N THR A 431 13.71 -2.50 -9.24
CA THR A 431 14.28 -3.74 -8.71
C THR A 431 13.36 -4.95 -8.88
N ASN A 432 12.12 -4.72 -9.29
CA ASN A 432 11.11 -5.76 -9.45
C ASN A 432 10.81 -6.01 -10.94
N PRO A 433 11.03 -7.22 -11.48
CA PRO A 433 10.77 -7.53 -12.88
C PRO A 433 9.28 -7.47 -13.26
N GLN A 434 8.38 -7.48 -12.27
CA GLN A 434 6.94 -7.39 -12.49
C GLN A 434 6.43 -5.94 -12.60
N SER A 435 7.27 -4.94 -12.30
CA SER A 435 6.91 -3.52 -12.31
C SER A 435 8.03 -2.66 -12.90
N LEU A 436 8.30 -2.89 -14.18
CA LEU A 436 9.31 -2.11 -14.93
C LEU A 436 8.74 -0.75 -15.35
N ILE A 437 9.60 0.25 -15.39
CA ILE A 437 9.29 1.61 -15.84
C ILE A 437 10.17 1.93 -17.04
N GLU A 438 9.56 2.35 -18.15
CA GLU A 438 10.28 2.71 -19.35
C GLU A 438 11.28 3.85 -19.09
N GLY A 439 12.54 3.64 -19.49
CA GLY A 439 13.64 4.59 -19.27
C GLY A 439 14.27 4.56 -17.88
N ALA A 440 13.78 3.75 -16.94
CA ALA A 440 14.45 3.49 -15.67
C ALA A 440 15.55 2.43 -15.83
N ILE A 441 16.55 2.49 -14.96
CA ILE A 441 17.58 1.43 -14.88
C ILE A 441 16.98 0.25 -14.10
N TYR A 442 17.04 -0.93 -14.68
CA TYR A 442 16.66 -2.16 -13.99
C TYR A 442 17.88 -2.80 -13.33
N VAL A 443 17.84 -2.99 -12.02
CA VAL A 443 18.83 -3.76 -11.25
C VAL A 443 18.12 -4.95 -10.64
N GLU A 444 18.45 -6.15 -11.10
CA GLU A 444 17.80 -7.36 -10.63
C GLU A 444 18.12 -7.64 -9.15
N PHE A 445 17.09 -7.96 -8.38
CA PHE A 445 17.25 -8.45 -7.02
C PHE A 445 17.74 -9.91 -7.06
N ASN A 446 19.05 -10.11 -6.90
CA ASN A 446 19.63 -11.45 -6.83
C ASN A 446 19.45 -12.04 -5.44
N LYS A 447 18.56 -13.02 -5.30
CA LYS A 447 18.26 -13.69 -4.01
C LYS A 447 19.49 -14.35 -3.38
N ASN A 448 20.44 -14.82 -4.17
CA ASN A 448 21.65 -15.50 -3.66
C ASN A 448 22.73 -14.51 -3.20
N TYR A 449 22.77 -13.33 -3.81
CA TYR A 449 23.72 -12.27 -3.51
C TYR A 449 23.00 -10.91 -3.32
N PRO A 450 22.07 -10.83 -2.37
CA PRO A 450 21.18 -9.66 -2.26
C PRO A 450 21.92 -8.36 -1.91
N LEU A 451 23.04 -8.49 -1.16
CA LEU A 451 23.87 -7.33 -0.81
C LEU A 451 24.62 -6.77 -2.03
N GLU A 452 25.01 -7.61 -2.99
CA GLU A 452 25.67 -7.14 -4.22
C GLU A 452 24.70 -6.33 -5.09
N SER A 453 23.43 -6.73 -5.20
CA SER A 453 22.40 -5.92 -5.88
C SER A 453 22.24 -4.54 -5.22
N ALA A 454 22.22 -4.49 -3.89
CA ALA A 454 22.15 -3.24 -3.15
C ALA A 454 23.39 -2.35 -3.37
N LYS A 455 24.60 -2.95 -3.39
CA LYS A 455 25.85 -2.23 -3.68
C LYS A 455 25.86 -1.66 -5.12
N GLU A 456 25.37 -2.42 -6.09
CA GLU A 456 25.25 -1.95 -7.48
C GLU A 456 24.38 -0.71 -7.56
N ILE A 457 23.21 -0.72 -6.90
CA ILE A 457 22.32 0.44 -6.81
C ILE A 457 23.05 1.65 -6.18
N LEU A 458 23.77 1.44 -5.07
CA LEU A 458 24.52 2.52 -4.43
C LEU A 458 25.65 3.06 -5.31
N LYS A 459 26.35 2.22 -6.08
CA LYS A 459 27.37 2.65 -7.04
C LYS A 459 26.77 3.53 -8.15
N ILE A 460 25.59 3.20 -8.63
CA ILE A 460 24.85 4.05 -9.58
C ILE A 460 24.55 5.42 -8.95
N ALA A 461 24.03 5.45 -7.72
CA ALA A 461 23.76 6.70 -7.02
C ALA A 461 25.04 7.54 -6.78
N LEU A 462 26.15 6.90 -6.38
CA LEU A 462 27.46 7.55 -6.22
C LEU A 462 27.95 8.19 -7.52
N SER A 463 27.73 7.54 -8.67
CA SER A 463 28.09 8.14 -9.96
C SER A 463 27.33 9.44 -10.25
N LYS A 464 26.05 9.48 -9.85
CA LYS A 464 25.15 10.63 -10.04
C LYS A 464 25.48 11.82 -9.16
N TYR A 465 26.08 11.61 -7.99
CA TYR A 465 26.52 12.68 -7.11
C TYR A 465 27.52 13.64 -7.80
N LYS A 466 28.38 13.14 -8.69
CA LYS A 466 29.33 13.93 -9.47
C LYS A 466 28.63 14.84 -10.51
N GLU A 467 27.42 14.49 -10.93
CA GLU A 467 26.64 15.26 -11.89
C GLU A 467 25.82 16.39 -11.23
N ARG A 468 25.77 16.42 -9.88
CA ARG A 468 25.01 17.38 -9.10
C ARG A 468 25.53 18.81 -9.31
N LYS A 469 24.62 19.72 -9.60
CA LYS A 469 24.93 21.14 -9.74
C LYS A 469 24.52 21.90 -8.48
N ASN A 470 25.50 22.33 -7.70
CA ASN A 470 25.26 23.02 -6.43
C ASN A 470 24.38 24.27 -6.55
N SER A 471 24.38 24.96 -7.71
CA SER A 471 23.52 26.11 -7.99
C SER A 471 22.05 25.78 -8.14
N GLU A 472 21.69 24.51 -8.38
CA GLU A 472 20.31 24.04 -8.55
C GLU A 472 19.71 23.46 -7.26
N ILE A 473 20.51 23.32 -6.18
CA ILE A 473 20.05 22.75 -4.92
C ILE A 473 19.15 23.75 -4.18
N TYR A 474 17.94 23.28 -3.89
CA TYR A 474 17.00 23.97 -3.00
C TYR A 474 16.36 22.95 -2.05
N ILE A 475 16.77 22.98 -0.79
CA ILE A 475 16.22 22.14 0.28
C ILE A 475 15.43 23.08 1.21
N PRO A 476 14.13 22.88 1.38
CA PRO A 476 13.32 23.62 2.34
C PRO A 476 13.79 23.41 3.79
N GLU A 477 13.48 24.33 4.68
CA GLU A 477 13.83 24.21 6.12
C GLU A 477 12.82 23.34 6.90
N ASP A 478 11.70 22.98 6.31
CA ASP A 478 10.55 22.35 6.97
C ASP A 478 10.76 20.84 7.18
N SER A 479 11.25 20.46 8.36
CA SER A 479 11.20 19.06 8.81
C SER A 479 10.61 18.99 10.22
N ILE A 480 9.90 17.89 10.50
CA ILE A 480 9.19 17.70 11.76
C ILE A 480 9.69 16.42 12.41
N GLU A 481 10.11 16.49 13.70
CA GLU A 481 10.42 15.30 14.48
C GLU A 481 9.11 14.60 14.89
N VAL A 482 9.02 13.31 14.65
CA VAL A 482 7.82 12.48 14.93
C VAL A 482 8.18 11.25 15.74
N ILE A 483 7.18 10.67 16.41
CA ILE A 483 7.26 9.38 17.09
C ILE A 483 6.44 8.36 16.31
N SER A 484 7.07 7.25 15.92
CA SER A 484 6.46 6.21 15.07
C SER A 484 6.79 4.81 15.61
N GLY A 485 6.13 3.76 15.07
CA GLY A 485 6.47 2.37 15.37
C GLY A 485 5.69 1.75 16.53
N PHE A 486 4.43 2.15 16.71
CA PHE A 486 3.54 1.54 17.70
C PHE A 486 2.99 0.19 17.21
N SER A 487 3.79 -0.90 17.32
CA SER A 487 3.30 -2.26 17.11
C SER A 487 2.31 -2.67 18.19
N LEU A 488 1.57 -3.78 17.99
CA LEU A 488 0.70 -4.34 19.03
C LEU A 488 1.51 -4.63 20.32
N GLU A 489 2.69 -5.22 20.18
CA GLU A 489 3.58 -5.56 21.29
C GLU A 489 4.04 -4.30 22.05
N ALA A 490 4.32 -3.22 21.34
CA ALA A 490 4.65 -1.92 21.95
C ALA A 490 3.43 -1.35 22.70
N LEU A 491 2.23 -1.42 22.11
CA LEU A 491 1.00 -0.99 22.76
C LEU A 491 0.68 -1.82 24.01
N MET A 492 0.81 -3.14 23.95
CA MET A 492 0.64 -4.02 25.10
C MET A 492 1.62 -3.69 26.22
N TYR A 493 2.85 -3.35 25.87
CA TYR A 493 3.85 -2.94 26.87
C TYR A 493 3.52 -1.58 27.51
N ILE A 494 3.09 -0.60 26.71
CA ILE A 494 2.80 0.76 27.17
C ILE A 494 1.48 0.83 27.90
N MET A 495 0.44 0.14 27.39
CA MET A 495 -0.95 0.22 27.85
C MET A 495 -1.38 -1.00 28.68
N GLY A 496 -0.48 -1.93 28.97
CA GLY A 496 -0.74 -3.16 29.72
C GLY A 496 -0.67 -3.00 31.24
N GLY A 497 -0.57 -1.77 31.73
CA GLY A 497 -0.57 -1.49 33.17
C GLY A 497 0.61 -2.17 33.91
N ARG A 498 0.30 -2.77 35.07
CA ARG A 498 1.31 -3.39 35.93
C ARG A 498 2.04 -4.57 35.28
N PHE A 499 1.35 -5.33 34.46
CA PHE A 499 1.88 -6.56 33.86
C PHE A 499 2.54 -6.34 32.48
N ARG A 500 2.29 -5.20 31.84
CA ARG A 500 2.85 -4.82 30.51
C ARG A 500 2.62 -5.92 29.44
N ALA A 501 1.46 -6.58 29.50
CA ALA A 501 1.15 -7.73 28.68
C ALA A 501 -0.30 -7.75 28.16
N GLY A 502 -0.90 -6.58 27.93
CA GLY A 502 -2.26 -6.45 27.41
C GLY A 502 -2.62 -4.99 27.19
N LEU A 503 -3.91 -4.69 27.07
CA LEU A 503 -4.43 -3.35 26.81
C LEU A 503 -5.33 -2.83 27.94
N GLU A 504 -5.04 -3.23 29.19
CA GLU A 504 -5.87 -2.90 30.36
C GLU A 504 -6.04 -1.41 30.59
N ILE A 505 -4.97 -0.61 30.43
CA ILE A 505 -5.07 0.86 30.58
C ILE A 505 -6.00 1.43 29.52
N LEU A 506 -5.86 0.98 28.25
CA LEU A 506 -6.74 1.42 27.17
C LEU A 506 -8.19 1.05 27.45
N LYS A 507 -8.43 -0.22 27.82
CA LYS A 507 -9.77 -0.72 28.19
C LYS A 507 -10.40 0.11 29.32
N GLU A 508 -9.67 0.30 30.42
CA GLU A 508 -10.17 1.04 31.59
C GLU A 508 -10.55 2.49 31.22
N ASN A 509 -9.74 3.15 30.40
CA ASN A 509 -10.01 4.51 30.00
C ASN A 509 -11.14 4.62 28.96
N LEU A 510 -11.34 3.59 28.11
CA LEU A 510 -12.53 3.49 27.25
C LEU A 510 -13.80 3.29 28.10
N VAL A 511 -13.79 2.38 29.08
CA VAL A 511 -14.92 2.12 29.96
C VAL A 511 -15.26 3.34 30.81
N ASN A 512 -14.25 4.02 31.37
CA ASN A 512 -14.43 5.19 32.23
C ASN A 512 -14.74 6.49 31.46
N GLY A 513 -14.66 6.48 30.12
CA GLY A 513 -14.99 7.65 29.28
C GLY A 513 -13.91 8.72 29.21
N LYS A 514 -12.69 8.48 29.69
CA LYS A 514 -11.55 9.37 29.43
C LYS A 514 -11.14 9.31 27.95
N ILE A 515 -11.18 8.12 27.37
CA ILE A 515 -11.15 7.90 25.92
C ILE A 515 -12.55 7.48 25.51
N LEU A 516 -13.18 8.21 24.60
CA LEU A 516 -14.53 7.91 24.16
C LEU A 516 -14.58 6.73 23.20
N GLY A 517 -13.57 6.59 22.36
CA GLY A 517 -13.46 5.54 21.36
C GLY A 517 -12.15 5.62 20.59
N ILE A 518 -12.06 4.82 19.54
CA ILE A 518 -10.89 4.75 18.67
C ILE A 518 -11.32 5.09 17.24
N ALA A 519 -10.58 5.96 16.57
CA ALA A 519 -10.69 6.17 15.14
C ALA A 519 -9.42 5.64 14.45
N VAL A 520 -9.61 4.88 13.37
CA VAL A 520 -8.50 4.44 12.51
C VAL A 520 -8.51 5.31 11.27
N ILE A 521 -7.43 6.03 11.02
CA ILE A 521 -7.30 6.85 9.81
C ILE A 521 -6.24 6.20 8.92
N THR A 522 -6.66 5.76 7.73
CA THR A 522 -5.82 5.04 6.79
C THR A 522 -6.16 5.42 5.36
N GLY A 523 -5.27 5.16 4.43
CA GLY A 523 -5.47 5.42 3.01
C GLY A 523 -4.26 6.04 2.34
N CYS A 524 -4.53 6.75 1.24
CA CYS A 524 -3.54 7.41 0.41
C CYS A 524 -3.62 8.94 0.58
N ASP A 525 -2.68 9.65 -0.01
CA ASP A 525 -2.71 11.11 -0.09
C ASP A 525 -2.96 11.54 -1.54
N TYR A 526 -3.80 12.55 -1.74
CA TYR A 526 -4.24 12.98 -3.05
C TYR A 526 -4.36 14.51 -3.15
N PHE A 527 -4.06 15.08 -4.31
CA PHE A 527 -4.15 16.52 -4.59
C PHE A 527 -5.57 17.11 -4.67
N GLY A 528 -6.61 16.28 -4.62
CA GLY A 528 -7.94 16.64 -5.12
C GLY A 528 -8.77 17.60 -4.27
N THR A 529 -8.37 17.94 -3.03
CA THR A 529 -9.17 18.82 -2.14
C THR A 529 -8.33 19.97 -1.63
N LYS A 530 -8.93 21.19 -1.64
CA LYS A 530 -8.35 22.38 -1.01
C LYS A 530 -8.27 22.24 0.51
N GLU A 531 -9.18 21.46 1.11
CA GLU A 531 -9.25 21.18 2.53
C GLU A 531 -8.39 19.96 2.86
N ASN A 532 -7.59 20.05 3.90
CA ASN A 532 -6.84 18.92 4.44
C ASN A 532 -7.73 18.08 5.36
N ILE A 533 -8.70 17.39 4.74
CA ILE A 533 -9.75 16.65 5.47
C ILE A 533 -9.19 15.75 6.56
N GLU A 534 -8.09 15.02 6.27
CA GLU A 534 -7.51 14.08 7.24
C GLU A 534 -6.92 14.78 8.47
N VAL A 535 -6.25 15.91 8.27
CA VAL A 535 -5.63 16.69 9.36
C VAL A 535 -6.71 17.35 10.22
N GLU A 536 -7.72 17.97 9.60
CA GLU A 536 -8.82 18.61 10.31
C GLU A 536 -9.65 17.57 11.06
N LEU A 537 -10.03 16.50 10.42
CA LEU A 537 -10.68 15.34 11.03
C LEU A 537 -9.91 14.86 12.27
N THR A 538 -8.61 14.63 12.14
CA THR A 538 -7.78 14.12 13.23
C THR A 538 -7.74 15.08 14.41
N LYS A 539 -7.56 16.39 14.17
CA LYS A 539 -7.55 17.42 15.23
C LYS A 539 -8.88 17.44 15.99
N GLU A 540 -9.99 17.41 15.29
CA GLU A 540 -11.31 17.39 15.90
C GLU A 540 -11.58 16.11 16.70
N LEU A 541 -11.12 14.94 16.19
CA LEU A 541 -11.28 13.67 16.89
C LEU A 541 -10.49 13.62 18.20
N ILE A 542 -9.21 14.01 18.18
CA ILE A 542 -8.40 14.04 19.43
C ILE A 542 -8.93 15.08 20.43
N ALA A 543 -9.42 16.23 19.96
CA ALA A 543 -10.08 17.22 20.81
C ALA A 543 -11.35 16.68 21.48
N ASN A 544 -12.03 15.74 20.85
CA ASN A 544 -13.20 15.02 21.38
C ASN A 544 -12.84 13.73 22.16
N ASN A 545 -11.64 13.60 22.68
CA ASN A 545 -11.16 12.44 23.46
C ASN A 545 -11.22 11.11 22.70
N ILE A 546 -11.01 11.12 21.38
CA ILE A 546 -10.93 9.93 20.56
C ILE A 546 -9.46 9.63 20.26
N LEU A 547 -8.99 8.44 20.63
CA LEU A 547 -7.63 7.99 20.29
C LEU A 547 -7.56 7.67 18.78
N VAL A 548 -6.53 8.16 18.10
CA VAL A 548 -6.36 7.90 16.67
C VAL A 548 -5.23 6.89 16.42
N LEU A 549 -5.54 5.84 15.69
CA LEU A 549 -4.57 4.91 15.11
C LEU A 549 -4.43 5.23 13.62
N THR A 550 -3.21 5.21 13.09
CA THR A 550 -3.01 5.57 11.68
C THR A 550 -1.98 4.69 10.98
N THR A 551 -2.22 4.43 9.68
CA THR A 551 -1.38 3.59 8.80
C THR A 551 -1.30 4.19 7.39
N GLY A 552 -0.36 3.70 6.60
CA GLY A 552 -0.21 4.08 5.18
C GLY A 552 0.19 5.52 4.96
N CYS A 553 -0.12 6.07 3.80
CA CYS A 553 0.19 7.46 3.46
C CYS A 553 -0.54 8.48 4.36
N SER A 554 -1.71 8.13 4.90
CA SER A 554 -2.40 8.97 5.89
C SER A 554 -1.53 9.21 7.13
N ALA A 555 -0.80 8.20 7.60
CA ALA A 555 0.12 8.35 8.73
C ALA A 555 1.25 9.36 8.45
N ILE A 556 1.86 9.28 7.26
CA ILE A 556 2.89 10.22 6.82
C ILE A 556 2.32 11.65 6.78
N LYS A 557 1.14 11.82 6.20
CA LYS A 557 0.45 13.11 6.08
C LYS A 557 0.14 13.73 7.45
N LEU A 558 -0.36 12.92 8.40
CA LEU A 558 -0.59 13.35 9.78
C LEU A 558 0.71 13.70 10.50
N GLY A 559 1.80 12.97 10.23
CA GLY A 559 3.15 13.29 10.72
C GLY A 559 3.64 14.64 10.20
N MET A 560 3.50 14.91 8.90
CA MET A 560 3.85 16.20 8.28
C MET A 560 3.02 17.37 8.82
N ALA A 561 1.85 17.08 9.38
CA ALA A 561 1.01 18.07 10.08
C ALA A 561 1.34 18.21 11.59
N GLY A 562 2.39 17.53 12.09
CA GLY A 562 2.82 17.58 13.48
C GLY A 562 1.94 16.78 14.44
N LEU A 563 1.08 15.89 13.95
CA LEU A 563 0.13 15.16 14.79
C LEU A 563 0.72 13.86 15.41
N LEU A 564 1.89 13.42 14.95
CA LEU A 564 2.65 12.30 15.53
C LEU A 564 3.71 12.79 16.54
N THR A 565 3.50 13.94 17.17
CA THR A 565 4.44 14.59 18.08
C THR A 565 3.88 14.63 19.50
N GLU A 566 4.75 14.87 20.47
CA GLU A 566 4.33 15.14 21.87
C GLU A 566 3.51 16.44 21.97
N GLU A 567 3.85 17.45 21.15
CA GLU A 567 3.15 18.73 21.12
C GLU A 567 1.69 18.61 20.70
N ALA A 568 1.36 17.62 19.87
CA ALA A 568 -0.02 17.33 19.49
C ALA A 568 -0.93 16.98 20.68
N THR A 569 -0.35 16.58 21.81
CA THR A 569 -1.05 16.35 23.08
C THR A 569 -1.84 17.58 23.53
N LYS A 570 -1.34 18.79 23.24
CA LYS A 570 -2.01 20.07 23.56
C LYS A 570 -3.35 20.23 22.84
N LEU A 571 -3.55 19.55 21.71
CA LEU A 571 -4.79 19.57 20.94
C LEU A 571 -5.81 18.55 21.46
N ALA A 572 -5.38 17.59 22.28
CA ALA A 572 -6.25 16.54 22.82
C ALA A 572 -7.20 17.09 23.87
N GLY A 573 -8.41 16.54 23.92
CA GLY A 573 -9.35 16.79 25.01
C GLY A 573 -8.79 16.34 26.35
N GLU A 574 -9.35 16.85 27.46
CA GLU A 574 -8.80 16.66 28.81
C GLU A 574 -8.63 15.17 29.18
N GLY A 575 -9.64 14.34 28.84
CA GLY A 575 -9.61 12.91 29.17
C GLY A 575 -8.50 12.16 28.43
N LEU A 576 -8.42 12.33 27.11
CA LEU A 576 -7.37 11.73 26.29
C LEU A 576 -5.98 12.25 26.68
N ARG A 577 -5.85 13.55 26.91
CA ARG A 577 -4.59 14.19 27.33
C ARG A 577 -4.04 13.59 28.63
N GLU A 578 -4.89 13.44 29.66
CA GLU A 578 -4.48 12.84 30.93
C GLU A 578 -3.91 11.44 30.73
N VAL A 579 -4.52 10.64 29.85
CA VAL A 579 -4.07 9.27 29.58
C VAL A 579 -2.73 9.25 28.85
N ILE A 580 -2.64 9.98 27.72
CA ILE A 580 -1.45 9.93 26.87
C ILE A 580 -0.22 10.59 27.52
N GLU A 581 -0.39 11.65 28.31
CA GLU A 581 0.67 12.21 29.15
C GLU A 581 1.14 11.23 30.21
N GLY A 582 0.20 10.50 30.82
CA GLY A 582 0.51 9.48 31.84
C GLY A 582 1.29 8.29 31.31
N ILE A 583 1.16 7.94 30.03
CA ILE A 583 1.88 6.83 29.38
C ILE A 583 3.02 7.28 28.47
N GLY A 584 3.13 8.59 28.18
CA GLY A 584 4.23 9.18 27.39
C GLY A 584 4.16 8.85 25.90
N CYS A 585 2.98 8.97 25.28
CA CYS A 585 2.81 8.78 23.82
C CYS A 585 2.03 9.94 23.18
N PRO A 586 2.11 10.14 21.84
CA PRO A 586 1.28 11.12 21.16
C PRO A 586 -0.19 10.67 21.08
N PRO A 587 -1.15 11.59 20.80
CA PRO A 587 -2.57 11.27 20.67
C PRO A 587 -2.92 10.52 19.38
N VAL A 588 -1.99 10.47 18.44
CA VAL A 588 -2.08 9.78 17.15
C VAL A 588 -0.95 8.77 17.07
N LEU A 589 -1.28 7.49 16.92
CA LEU A 589 -0.33 6.39 16.97
C LEU A 589 -0.06 5.83 15.58
N HIS A 590 1.16 5.98 15.09
CA HIS A 590 1.62 5.41 13.83
C HIS A 590 1.85 3.91 13.96
N MET A 591 1.05 3.10 13.27
CA MET A 591 1.10 1.64 13.36
C MET A 591 1.78 0.95 12.18
N GLY A 592 2.11 1.68 11.11
CA GLY A 592 2.86 1.14 9.99
C GLY A 592 2.33 1.51 8.60
N SER A 593 2.68 0.70 7.62
CA SER A 593 2.25 0.82 6.22
C SER A 593 0.79 0.40 6.02
N LEU A 594 0.29 0.47 4.78
CA LEU A 594 -1.10 0.12 4.50
C LEU A 594 -1.41 -1.38 4.76
N VAL A 595 -0.44 -2.28 4.56
CA VAL A 595 -0.60 -3.70 4.88
C VAL A 595 -0.72 -3.93 6.39
N ASP A 596 -0.15 -3.07 7.21
CA ASP A 596 -0.17 -3.12 8.67
C ASP A 596 -1.54 -2.75 9.30
N ASN A 597 -2.58 -2.49 8.49
CA ASN A 597 -3.95 -2.49 8.98
C ASN A 597 -4.33 -3.84 9.64
N SER A 598 -3.61 -4.92 9.33
CA SER A 598 -3.67 -6.18 10.07
C SER A 598 -3.25 -6.04 11.53
N ARG A 599 -2.31 -5.14 11.88
CA ARG A 599 -1.96 -4.82 13.29
C ARG A 599 -3.13 -4.16 14.01
N VAL A 600 -3.86 -3.29 13.30
CA VAL A 600 -5.08 -2.68 13.85
C VAL A 600 -6.10 -3.77 14.17
N LEU A 601 -6.37 -4.71 13.25
CA LEU A 601 -7.25 -5.85 13.53
C LEU A 601 -6.80 -6.65 14.75
N GLN A 602 -5.51 -6.98 14.86
CA GLN A 602 -4.94 -7.68 16.01
C GLN A 602 -5.12 -6.88 17.32
N THR A 603 -4.95 -5.55 17.26
CA THR A 603 -5.16 -4.66 18.41
C THR A 603 -6.62 -4.67 18.86
N LEU A 604 -7.58 -4.68 17.93
CA LEU A 604 -9.00 -4.78 18.26
C LEU A 604 -9.36 -6.13 18.87
N ILE A 605 -8.76 -7.23 18.39
CA ILE A 605 -8.92 -8.56 18.97
C ILE A 605 -8.40 -8.58 20.41
N GLU A 606 -7.20 -8.05 20.63
CA GLU A 606 -6.60 -8.01 21.95
C GLU A 606 -7.43 -7.16 22.91
N LEU A 607 -7.99 -6.05 22.42
CA LEU A 607 -8.89 -5.22 23.21
C LEU A 607 -10.18 -5.98 23.63
N ILE A 608 -10.77 -6.78 22.74
CA ILE A 608 -11.89 -7.69 23.10
C ILE A 608 -11.46 -8.73 24.15
N ASN A 609 -10.26 -9.29 23.99
CA ASN A 609 -9.73 -10.30 24.92
C ASN A 609 -9.52 -9.77 26.35
N THR A 610 -9.38 -8.44 26.55
CA THR A 610 -9.32 -7.85 27.90
C THR A 610 -10.65 -7.91 28.65
N GLY A 611 -11.78 -8.17 27.95
CA GLY A 611 -13.14 -8.19 28.51
C GLY A 611 -13.75 -6.80 28.71
N ASP A 612 -14.98 -6.75 29.19
CA ASP A 612 -15.79 -5.55 29.51
C ASP A 612 -16.22 -4.66 28.33
N LEU A 613 -15.72 -4.88 27.11
CA LEU A 613 -16.03 -4.10 25.91
C LEU A 613 -16.85 -4.87 24.86
N GLY A 614 -17.45 -6.00 25.25
CA GLY A 614 -18.23 -6.86 24.35
C GLY A 614 -17.54 -8.19 24.05
N LYS A 615 -18.04 -8.91 23.05
CA LYS A 615 -17.58 -10.26 22.64
C LYS A 615 -17.16 -10.32 21.18
N ASP A 616 -17.34 -9.23 20.44
CA ASP A 616 -17.10 -9.13 19.02
C ASP A 616 -16.47 -7.77 18.69
N ILE A 617 -15.73 -7.69 17.60
CA ILE A 617 -15.16 -6.41 17.11
C ILE A 617 -16.28 -5.40 16.85
N SER A 618 -17.46 -5.86 16.40
CA SER A 618 -18.63 -5.00 16.19
C SER A 618 -19.17 -4.35 17.46
N ASP A 619 -18.75 -4.80 18.63
CA ASP A 619 -19.17 -4.22 19.91
C ASP A 619 -18.32 -3.01 20.32
N LEU A 620 -17.11 -2.92 19.80
CA LEU A 620 -16.16 -1.87 20.14
C LEU A 620 -16.60 -0.47 19.63
N PRO A 621 -16.35 0.60 20.41
CA PRO A 621 -16.52 1.98 19.97
C PRO A 621 -15.38 2.40 19.01
N VAL A 622 -15.34 1.78 17.82
CA VAL A 622 -14.29 1.94 16.82
C VAL A 622 -14.88 2.27 15.46
N VAL A 623 -14.26 3.20 14.73
CA VAL A 623 -14.62 3.58 13.37
C VAL A 623 -13.35 3.68 12.51
N VAL A 624 -13.42 3.22 11.27
CA VAL A 624 -12.34 3.38 10.27
C VAL A 624 -12.71 4.50 9.31
N CYS A 625 -11.78 5.42 9.08
CA CYS A 625 -11.90 6.50 8.12
C CYS A 625 -10.88 6.32 7.00
N ILE A 626 -11.34 6.34 5.75
CA ILE A 626 -10.52 6.32 4.52
C ILE A 626 -10.89 7.56 3.71
N PRO A 627 -10.41 8.75 4.10
CA PRO A 627 -10.83 10.00 3.45
C PRO A 627 -10.38 10.09 2.00
N GLN A 628 -9.23 9.50 1.68
CA GLN A 628 -8.64 9.51 0.34
C GLN A 628 -8.04 8.15 0.00
N TRP A 629 -8.15 7.75 -1.26
CA TRP A 629 -7.54 6.54 -1.77
C TRP A 629 -7.09 6.73 -3.23
N ILE A 630 -5.96 6.14 -3.59
CA ILE A 630 -5.41 6.05 -4.95
C ILE A 630 -5.24 4.58 -5.30
N ASN A 631 -4.66 3.82 -4.37
CA ASN A 631 -4.46 2.38 -4.53
C ASN A 631 -5.71 1.62 -4.06
N LYS A 632 -6.12 0.64 -4.84
CA LYS A 632 -7.30 -0.21 -4.59
C LYS A 632 -7.16 -1.08 -3.34
N LYS A 633 -5.95 -1.20 -2.76
CA LYS A 633 -5.73 -1.79 -1.42
C LYS A 633 -6.65 -1.17 -0.37
N ALA A 634 -6.84 0.16 -0.42
CA ALA A 634 -7.70 0.86 0.52
C ALA A 634 -9.17 0.40 0.47
N LEU A 635 -9.67 0.00 -0.71
CA LEU A 635 -11.02 -0.56 -0.86
C LEU A 635 -11.11 -1.97 -0.25
N SER A 636 -10.11 -2.82 -0.45
CA SER A 636 -10.03 -4.14 0.19
C SER A 636 -9.93 -3.98 1.71
N VAL A 637 -9.10 -3.04 2.21
CA VAL A 637 -9.00 -2.68 3.64
C VAL A 637 -10.35 -2.29 4.21
N GLY A 638 -11.06 -1.36 3.57
CA GLY A 638 -12.40 -0.95 4.01
C GLY A 638 -13.39 -2.11 4.02
N MET A 639 -13.34 -2.98 3.02
CA MET A 639 -14.24 -4.13 2.94
C MET A 639 -13.98 -5.15 4.05
N TYR A 640 -12.73 -5.52 4.35
CA TYR A 640 -12.49 -6.47 5.43
C TYR A 640 -12.73 -5.89 6.83
N PHE A 641 -12.50 -4.59 7.06
CA PHE A 641 -12.91 -3.95 8.30
C PHE A 641 -14.44 -3.94 8.47
N SER A 642 -15.18 -3.60 7.41
CA SER A 642 -16.64 -3.63 7.45
C SER A 642 -17.17 -5.05 7.66
N ALA A 643 -16.60 -6.04 6.99
CA ALA A 643 -16.92 -7.46 7.20
C ALA A 643 -16.50 -7.99 8.58
N SER A 644 -15.56 -7.31 9.24
CA SER A 644 -15.14 -7.59 10.63
C SER A 644 -15.95 -6.82 11.68
N GLY A 645 -17.01 -6.12 11.28
CA GLY A 645 -17.96 -5.48 12.19
C GLY A 645 -17.72 -3.99 12.46
N VAL A 646 -16.77 -3.35 11.77
CA VAL A 646 -16.44 -1.94 11.96
C VAL A 646 -17.15 -1.06 10.92
N GLN A 647 -17.70 0.09 11.32
CA GLN A 647 -18.17 1.10 10.37
C GLN A 647 -16.97 1.73 9.66
N VAL A 648 -17.01 1.77 8.33
CA VAL A 648 -15.98 2.39 7.48
C VAL A 648 -16.58 3.61 6.78
N ILE A 649 -15.92 4.76 6.92
CA ILE A 649 -16.33 6.01 6.27
C ILE A 649 -15.32 6.34 5.18
N PHE A 650 -15.78 6.35 3.93
CA PHE A 650 -14.97 6.74 2.77
C PHE A 650 -15.15 8.22 2.44
N GLY A 651 -14.17 8.80 1.74
CA GLY A 651 -14.29 10.09 1.10
C GLY A 651 -15.28 10.08 -0.08
N ALA A 652 -15.55 11.24 -0.64
CA ALA A 652 -16.55 11.44 -1.71
C ALA A 652 -16.24 10.67 -3.01
N ASP A 653 -15.02 10.26 -3.22
CA ASP A 653 -14.58 9.53 -4.43
C ASP A 653 -14.84 8.01 -4.36
N PHE A 654 -15.76 7.58 -3.48
CA PHE A 654 -16.13 6.16 -3.40
C PHE A 654 -16.74 5.70 -4.72
N PRO A 655 -16.26 4.58 -5.31
CA PRO A 655 -16.70 4.13 -6.63
C PRO A 655 -18.07 3.44 -6.58
N PHE A 656 -18.78 3.45 -7.74
CA PHE A 656 -19.94 2.59 -8.01
C PHE A 656 -21.17 2.83 -7.10
N ILE A 657 -21.55 4.10 -6.96
CA ILE A 657 -22.81 4.51 -6.31
C ILE A 657 -24.00 4.60 -7.29
N GLU A 658 -23.81 4.15 -8.54
CA GLU A 658 -24.79 4.23 -9.61
C GLU A 658 -25.98 3.30 -9.38
N SER A 659 -25.77 2.17 -8.71
CA SER A 659 -26.82 1.19 -8.42
C SER A 659 -27.39 1.34 -7.01
N LYS A 660 -28.68 1.62 -6.89
CA LYS A 660 -29.38 1.67 -5.60
C LYS A 660 -29.29 0.34 -4.82
N LYS A 661 -29.38 -0.81 -5.52
CA LYS A 661 -29.32 -2.13 -4.88
C LYS A 661 -27.94 -2.43 -4.33
N THR A 662 -26.88 -2.15 -5.10
CA THR A 662 -25.49 -2.33 -4.68
C THR A 662 -25.15 -1.39 -3.53
N THR A 663 -25.53 -0.13 -3.65
CA THR A 663 -25.36 0.90 -2.60
C THR A 663 -26.11 0.50 -1.33
N ASN A 664 -27.37 0.08 -1.43
CA ASN A 664 -28.15 -0.34 -0.26
C ASN A 664 -27.52 -1.55 0.45
N PHE A 665 -26.96 -2.51 -0.30
CA PHE A 665 -26.27 -3.63 0.31
C PHE A 665 -25.06 -3.15 1.13
N LEU A 666 -24.19 -2.34 0.54
CA LEU A 666 -22.96 -1.85 1.19
C LEU A 666 -23.21 -0.91 2.38
N PHE A 667 -24.21 -0.02 2.26
CA PHE A 667 -24.44 1.05 3.23
C PHE A 667 -25.47 0.74 4.31
N ASN A 668 -26.30 -0.30 4.13
CA ASN A 668 -27.36 -0.66 5.07
C ASN A 668 -27.40 -2.15 5.41
N GLU A 669 -27.42 -3.05 4.40
CA GLU A 669 -27.62 -4.48 4.66
C GLU A 669 -26.41 -5.14 5.32
N MET A 670 -25.17 -4.74 4.98
CA MET A 670 -23.95 -5.30 5.57
C MET A 670 -23.92 -5.18 7.10
N GLU A 671 -24.51 -4.13 7.66
CA GLU A 671 -24.60 -3.96 9.12
C GLU A 671 -25.37 -5.11 9.77
N ASN A 672 -26.47 -5.57 9.14
CA ASN A 672 -27.26 -6.70 9.63
C ASN A 672 -26.50 -8.04 9.50
N TYR A 673 -25.56 -8.15 8.56
CA TYR A 673 -24.80 -9.37 8.31
C TYR A 673 -23.58 -9.46 9.23
N PHE A 674 -22.82 -8.38 9.34
CA PHE A 674 -21.50 -8.39 9.94
C PHE A 674 -21.34 -7.41 11.11
N GLY A 675 -22.27 -6.47 11.30
CA GLY A 675 -22.18 -5.41 12.31
C GLY A 675 -21.43 -4.17 11.85
N GLY A 676 -20.77 -4.23 10.69
CA GLY A 676 -20.09 -3.10 10.04
C GLY A 676 -20.77 -2.69 8.74
N THR A 677 -20.53 -1.47 8.30
CA THR A 677 -21.15 -0.88 7.11
C THR A 677 -20.29 0.20 6.51
N PHE A 678 -20.62 0.63 5.28
CA PHE A 678 -19.99 1.78 4.64
C PHE A 678 -20.79 3.06 4.85
N LYS A 679 -20.09 4.17 4.92
CA LYS A 679 -20.63 5.54 4.85
C LYS A 679 -19.75 6.37 3.93
N ILE A 680 -20.27 7.49 3.44
CA ILE A 680 -19.52 8.46 2.62
C ILE A 680 -19.61 9.83 3.29
N ALA A 681 -18.47 10.52 3.35
CA ALA A 681 -18.38 11.89 3.84
C ALA A 681 -17.55 12.74 2.86
N SER A 682 -17.94 13.99 2.67
CA SER A 682 -17.25 14.89 1.73
C SER A 682 -16.40 15.96 2.43
N LYS A 683 -16.63 16.18 3.73
CA LYS A 683 -15.96 17.20 4.54
C LYS A 683 -15.51 16.63 5.87
N ALA A 684 -14.49 17.21 6.47
CA ALA A 684 -14.00 16.80 7.78
C ALA A 684 -15.11 16.78 8.85
N SER A 685 -15.98 17.78 8.88
CA SER A 685 -17.11 17.86 9.81
C SER A 685 -18.10 16.68 9.69
N ASP A 686 -18.34 16.20 8.47
CA ASP A 686 -19.24 15.07 8.24
C ASP A 686 -18.64 13.78 8.79
N PHE A 687 -17.33 13.56 8.55
CA PHE A 687 -16.59 12.46 9.15
C PHE A 687 -16.65 12.49 10.67
N VAL A 688 -16.34 13.64 11.27
CA VAL A 688 -16.34 13.83 12.73
C VAL A 688 -17.69 13.46 13.32
N ASN A 689 -18.78 14.00 12.76
CA ASN A 689 -20.15 13.71 13.24
C ASN A 689 -20.46 12.20 13.15
N MET A 690 -20.19 11.56 12.01
CA MET A 690 -20.43 10.12 11.82
C MET A 690 -19.60 9.26 12.76
N VAL A 691 -18.34 9.64 13.03
CA VAL A 691 -17.47 8.94 13.99
C VAL A 691 -18.01 9.07 15.40
N ILE A 692 -18.33 10.29 15.84
CA ILE A 692 -18.85 10.56 17.19
C ILE A 692 -20.20 9.84 17.41
N ASP A 693 -21.12 9.93 16.45
CA ASP A 693 -22.44 9.29 16.54
C ASP A 693 -22.29 7.77 16.68
N ARG A 694 -21.43 7.15 15.86
CA ARG A 694 -21.19 5.69 15.95
C ARG A 694 -20.56 5.28 17.27
N ILE A 695 -19.56 6.02 17.74
CA ILE A 695 -18.91 5.76 19.02
C ILE A 695 -19.93 5.85 20.17
N TRP A 696 -20.76 6.91 20.21
CA TRP A 696 -21.78 7.07 21.23
C TRP A 696 -22.88 5.99 21.15
N GLN A 697 -23.26 5.58 19.93
CA GLN A 697 -24.18 4.46 19.74
C GLN A 697 -23.61 3.19 20.42
N LYS A 698 -22.33 2.84 20.12
CA LYS A 698 -21.69 1.66 20.70
C LYS A 698 -21.54 1.77 22.22
N ARG A 699 -21.17 2.93 22.73
CA ARG A 699 -21.10 3.17 24.17
C ARG A 699 -22.44 2.95 24.88
N LYS A 700 -23.54 3.41 24.28
CA LYS A 700 -24.90 3.18 24.82
C LYS A 700 -25.29 1.71 24.77
N GLU A 701 -25.03 1.01 23.66
CA GLU A 701 -25.32 -0.42 23.49
C GLU A 701 -24.64 -1.27 24.59
N HIS A 702 -23.45 -0.87 25.05
CA HIS A 702 -22.67 -1.58 26.07
C HIS A 702 -22.74 -0.96 27.48
N GLY A 703 -23.59 0.05 27.70
CA GLY A 703 -23.78 0.67 29.00
C GLY A 703 -22.54 1.38 29.57
N ILE A 704 -21.64 1.83 28.68
CA ILE A 704 -20.44 2.61 29.04
C ILE A 704 -20.59 4.09 28.63
N ASP A 705 -21.81 4.53 28.36
CA ASP A 705 -22.17 5.93 28.02
C ASP A 705 -22.12 6.87 29.22
N LYS A 706 -22.12 6.32 30.44
CA LYS A 706 -21.99 7.08 31.69
C LYS A 706 -20.66 6.78 32.36
N PRO A 707 -19.94 7.81 32.88
CA PRO A 707 -18.75 7.58 33.66
C PRO A 707 -19.07 6.63 34.84
N LYS A 708 -18.33 5.55 34.95
CA LYS A 708 -18.43 4.70 36.17
C LYS A 708 -17.86 5.52 37.34
N PRO A 709 -18.52 5.56 38.50
CA PRO A 709 -17.98 6.25 39.66
C PRO A 709 -16.58 5.68 39.99
N ARG A 710 -15.63 6.56 40.30
CA ARG A 710 -14.29 6.14 40.74
C ARG A 710 -14.45 5.24 41.98
N ILE A 711 -14.10 3.97 41.85
CA ILE A 711 -14.00 3.06 42.98
C ILE A 711 -12.64 3.32 43.61
N PHE A 712 -12.62 3.85 44.83
CA PHE A 712 -11.40 3.90 45.62
C PHE A 712 -11.09 2.45 46.05
N TYR A 713 -10.00 1.92 45.48
CA TYR A 713 -9.52 0.59 45.85
C TYR A 713 -9.08 0.61 47.33
N ASP A 714 -9.78 -0.15 48.18
CA ASP A 714 -9.25 -0.50 49.46
C ASP A 714 -8.28 -1.70 49.34
N MET A 715 -7.55 -1.98 50.40
CA MET A 715 -6.56 -3.07 50.41
C MET A 715 -7.21 -4.47 50.28
N ALA A 716 -8.48 -4.64 50.63
CA ALA A 716 -9.21 -5.89 50.50
C ALA A 716 -9.62 -6.16 49.04
N MET A 717 -10.06 -5.13 48.31
CA MET A 717 -10.36 -5.20 46.89
C MET A 717 -9.08 -5.50 46.08
N ARG A 718 -7.96 -4.92 46.47
CA ARG A 718 -6.66 -5.17 45.84
C ARG A 718 -6.22 -6.62 45.97
N ARG A 719 -6.37 -7.22 47.16
CA ARG A 719 -6.07 -8.66 47.40
C ARG A 719 -6.98 -9.56 46.58
N ALA A 720 -8.27 -9.28 46.53
CA ALA A 720 -9.24 -10.06 45.77
C ALA A 720 -8.99 -10.01 44.25
N LEU A 721 -8.47 -8.90 43.75
CA LEU A 721 -8.02 -8.77 42.33
C LEU A 721 -6.73 -9.54 42.08
N ASP A 722 -5.74 -9.45 42.97
CA ASP A 722 -4.49 -10.21 42.85
C ASP A 722 -4.76 -11.74 42.83
N GLU A 723 -5.70 -12.24 43.62
CA GLU A 723 -6.09 -13.66 43.62
C GLU A 723 -6.87 -14.09 42.37
N LYS A 724 -7.73 -13.23 41.80
CA LYS A 724 -8.55 -13.57 40.64
C LYS A 724 -7.81 -13.43 39.30
N ILE A 725 -6.83 -12.55 39.21
CA ILE A 725 -6.12 -12.24 37.93
C ILE A 725 -4.91 -13.16 37.72
N TYR A 726 -4.27 -13.63 38.79
CA TYR A 726 -3.04 -14.44 38.67
C TYR A 726 -3.27 -15.81 37.99
N ILE A 727 -4.40 -16.47 38.24
CA ILE A 727 -4.68 -17.81 37.71
C ILE A 727 -4.94 -17.82 36.18
N PRO A 728 -5.75 -16.90 35.60
CA PRO A 728 -6.02 -16.92 34.17
C PRO A 728 -4.82 -16.53 33.28
N ILE A 729 -3.91 -15.67 33.77
CA ILE A 729 -2.75 -15.19 32.99
C ILE A 729 -1.67 -16.26 32.90
N ILE A 730 -1.41 -16.95 34.04
CA ILE A 730 -0.45 -18.08 34.05
C ILE A 730 -0.93 -19.21 33.15
N HIS A 731 -2.24 -19.54 33.19
CA HIS A 731 -2.82 -20.53 32.28
C HIS A 731 -2.84 -20.13 30.80
N ARG A 732 -2.93 -18.82 30.48
CA ARG A 732 -2.87 -18.32 29.09
C ARG A 732 -1.48 -18.26 28.53
N LEU A 733 -0.47 -18.00 29.33
CA LEU A 733 0.92 -17.86 28.91
C LEU A 733 1.71 -19.16 28.91
N GLY A 734 1.12 -20.27 29.44
CA GLY A 734 1.80 -21.57 29.48
C GLY A 734 3.11 -21.57 30.28
N ILE A 735 3.19 -20.70 31.33
CA ILE A 735 4.32 -20.63 32.26
C ILE A 735 4.02 -21.50 33.50
#